data_0842a95822a54d2477b89b07638fe0f8
#
_entry.id   0842a95822a54d2477b89b07638fe0f8
#
_cell.length_a   1.000
_cell.length_b   1.000
_cell.length_c   1.000
_cell.angle_alpha   90.00
_cell.angle_beta   90.00
_cell.angle_gamma   90.00
#
_symmetry.space_group_name_H-M   'P 1'
#
loop_
_entity.id
_entity.type
_entity.pdbx_description
1 polymer ?
#
loop_
_entity_poly.entity_id
_entity_poly.type
_entity_poly.pdbx_seq_one_letter_code
_entity_poly.pdbx_strand_id
1 'polypeptide(L)'
;LKVLRSANPQAAHAGALVVAKIGALELQEKQWPELLGQLLKNMTTKDVGNSNLTKTSTLEALGYLCEDLEEEAVDQTETNQILTAIVDGMREDGAITVRVAAARALLSSLVFTRHNFDNETERTMIMQVLCTATKSPDEQLRIIAFESLARVAALYYEKLPQYIEALFTLTLTAIQQDKDEQVSMMAVEFWSSLCEEELEILEETNSVDQSRTLSHRQCARYVCAAASHIVPVLLQSTLVKQDEYADEDTWNLSAAGAICLGLVAQAAGDAIVPDVLAFVENNILHAEWRRREASIMAFGQLLDGPKPELLTDPVQTAMPVLVRTLKDNHTLVKDTAAWTLGRICELHAQRIPQGYLQPLVESLGGALQDSARVASQSCFALHNLAQAFERAPRSRETNALSPFFRPLLTQLLAATERRDWQDHNLRGQAYEAVNMLIQNHAHDMRPVVLEVMQVVLQRLHSTFSTVVVSQDDKEERYQLQSLLCSVMQVITRAVDKDIEPFCDHIVALLLQVLNNEHAIASEEAFMALGAIASTIEQAFDKYMGDFFPFLIKGLRNYADWQVCSASVGTAGDVCRALESRILPYCDEIVRCLLEDLQNPTLNRQVKPAVLSCFGDIALAVSGNFVKYLPSTLQMLEQAAAMKIS
;
A
#
# COMPACT_ATOMS: atom_id res chain seq x y z
N LEU A 1 35.52 7.31 -18.87
CA LEU A 1 34.98 7.97 -20.06
C LEU A 1 35.41 7.33 -21.40
N LYS A 2 36.65 6.80 -21.55
CA LYS A 2 37.06 6.12 -22.79
C LYS A 2 36.20 4.89 -23.12
N VAL A 3 35.66 4.18 -22.12
CA VAL A 3 34.82 3.00 -22.28
C VAL A 3 33.49 3.30 -22.97
N LEU A 4 32.96 4.52 -22.84
CA LEU A 4 31.76 4.98 -23.55
C LEU A 4 31.95 5.01 -25.09
N ARG A 5 33.18 5.01 -25.58
CA ARG A 5 33.54 4.94 -26.98
C ARG A 5 33.90 3.51 -27.46
N SER A 6 33.61 2.51 -26.61
CA SER A 6 33.86 1.11 -26.95
C SER A 6 33.02 0.69 -28.19
N ALA A 7 33.61 -0.12 -29.05
CA ALA A 7 32.86 -0.75 -30.15
C ALA A 7 31.95 -1.90 -29.69
N ASN A 8 32.13 -2.35 -28.44
CA ASN A 8 31.27 -3.37 -27.81
C ASN A 8 30.11 -2.67 -27.07
N PRO A 9 28.85 -2.88 -27.49
CA PRO A 9 27.69 -2.25 -26.85
C PRO A 9 27.55 -2.55 -25.36
N GLN A 10 27.81 -3.81 -24.95
CA GLN A 10 27.71 -4.21 -23.55
C GLN A 10 28.77 -3.52 -22.66
N ALA A 11 30.00 -3.38 -23.19
CA ALA A 11 31.05 -2.66 -22.49
C ALA A 11 30.76 -1.16 -22.41
N ALA A 12 30.19 -0.56 -23.47
CA ALA A 12 29.78 0.83 -23.47
C ALA A 12 28.66 1.10 -22.47
N HIS A 13 27.62 0.25 -22.42
CA HIS A 13 26.52 0.30 -21.47
C HIS A 13 26.98 0.14 -20.01
N ALA A 14 27.76 -0.92 -19.71
CA ALA A 14 28.33 -1.10 -18.36
C ALA A 14 29.21 0.08 -17.96
N GLY A 15 29.97 0.64 -18.92
CA GLY A 15 30.76 1.85 -18.73
C GLY A 15 29.92 3.08 -18.42
N ALA A 16 28.74 3.22 -19.02
CA ALA A 16 27.80 4.31 -18.73
C ALA A 16 27.34 4.27 -17.28
N LEU A 17 26.95 3.09 -16.79
CA LEU A 17 26.53 2.90 -15.40
C LEU A 17 27.65 3.24 -14.40
N VAL A 18 28.88 2.72 -14.66
CA VAL A 18 30.03 3.00 -13.77
C VAL A 18 30.39 4.47 -13.75
N VAL A 19 30.38 5.13 -14.93
CA VAL A 19 30.66 6.57 -15.03
C VAL A 19 29.61 7.40 -14.28
N ALA A 20 28.35 7.02 -14.39
CA ALA A 20 27.27 7.70 -13.67
C ALA A 20 27.38 7.56 -12.16
N LYS A 21 27.58 6.33 -11.64
CA LYS A 21 27.70 6.09 -10.20
C LYS A 21 28.92 6.79 -9.57
N ILE A 22 30.07 6.79 -10.25
CA ILE A 22 31.24 7.55 -9.78
C ILE A 22 30.97 9.06 -9.92
N GLY A 23 30.38 9.47 -11.06
CA GLY A 23 30.08 10.86 -11.36
C GLY A 23 29.12 11.49 -10.35
N ALA A 24 28.10 10.78 -9.90
CA ALA A 24 27.15 11.26 -8.89
C ALA A 24 27.86 11.62 -7.57
N LEU A 25 28.76 10.74 -7.10
CA LEU A 25 29.54 10.98 -5.87
C LEU A 25 30.53 12.14 -6.03
N GLU A 26 31.27 12.15 -7.14
CA GLU A 26 32.34 13.11 -7.38
C GLU A 26 31.82 14.52 -7.69
N LEU A 27 30.65 14.65 -8.34
CA LEU A 27 30.03 15.97 -8.60
C LEU A 27 29.49 16.62 -7.33
N GLN A 28 28.87 15.83 -6.43
CA GLN A 28 28.42 16.34 -5.13
C GLN A 28 29.59 16.91 -4.31
N GLU A 29 30.76 16.25 -4.36
CA GLU A 29 31.99 16.68 -3.69
C GLU A 29 32.80 17.69 -4.51
N LYS A 30 32.33 18.07 -5.72
CA LYS A 30 33.03 18.96 -6.68
C LYS A 30 34.44 18.47 -7.08
N GLN A 31 34.66 17.15 -7.09
CA GLN A 31 35.95 16.54 -7.38
C GLN A 31 36.16 16.19 -8.85
N TRP A 32 35.09 16.19 -9.68
CA TRP A 32 35.17 15.93 -11.12
C TRP A 32 34.48 17.01 -11.98
N PRO A 33 34.95 18.24 -11.96
CA PRO A 33 34.27 19.35 -12.66
C PRO A 33 34.22 19.24 -14.17
N GLU A 34 35.15 18.45 -14.80
CA GLU A 34 35.18 18.29 -16.26
C GLU A 34 34.25 17.16 -16.77
N LEU A 35 33.59 16.41 -15.91
CA LEU A 35 32.79 15.25 -16.29
C LEU A 35 31.72 15.61 -17.32
N LEU A 36 30.86 16.58 -17.00
CA LEU A 36 29.78 17.02 -17.87
C LEU A 36 30.30 17.54 -19.21
N GLY A 37 31.33 18.40 -19.18
CA GLY A 37 31.96 18.91 -20.40
C GLY A 37 32.52 17.81 -21.32
N GLN A 38 33.03 16.73 -20.75
CA GLN A 38 33.54 15.58 -21.52
C GLN A 38 32.41 14.70 -22.06
N LEU A 39 31.31 14.51 -21.32
CA LEU A 39 30.11 13.81 -21.80
C LEU A 39 29.49 14.57 -22.97
N LEU A 40 29.29 15.88 -22.83
CA LEU A 40 28.74 16.73 -23.89
C LEU A 40 29.61 16.76 -25.15
N LYS A 41 30.93 16.70 -25.01
CA LYS A 41 31.85 16.57 -26.15
C LYS A 41 31.64 15.27 -26.93
N ASN A 42 31.27 14.18 -26.28
CA ASN A 42 30.94 12.93 -26.96
C ASN A 42 29.71 13.07 -27.88
N MET A 43 28.73 13.90 -27.49
CA MET A 43 27.53 14.15 -28.32
C MET A 43 27.84 14.84 -29.62
N THR A 44 28.89 15.64 -29.69
CA THR A 44 29.30 16.41 -30.88
C THR A 44 30.34 15.70 -31.75
N THR A 45 30.83 14.54 -31.35
CA THR A 45 31.88 13.80 -32.05
C THR A 45 31.34 13.21 -33.36
N LYS A 46 32.03 13.50 -34.47
CA LYS A 46 31.70 13.04 -35.83
C LYS A 46 32.56 11.85 -36.31
N ASP A 47 33.04 11.02 -35.37
CA ASP A 47 33.82 9.83 -35.73
C ASP A 47 32.97 8.82 -36.47
N VAL A 48 33.37 8.49 -37.72
CA VAL A 48 32.55 7.85 -38.76
C VAL A 48 32.23 6.36 -38.48
N GLY A 49 32.82 5.74 -37.46
CA GLY A 49 32.63 4.30 -37.19
C GLY A 49 31.67 3.95 -36.03
N ASN A 50 31.62 4.73 -34.96
CA ASN A 50 30.89 4.40 -33.72
C ASN A 50 30.08 5.58 -33.14
N SER A 51 29.76 6.58 -33.95
CA SER A 51 29.12 7.81 -33.48
C SER A 51 27.81 7.56 -32.72
N ASN A 52 26.93 6.70 -33.24
CA ASN A 52 25.63 6.44 -32.62
C ASN A 52 25.79 5.67 -31.31
N LEU A 53 26.67 4.66 -31.23
CA LEU A 53 26.92 3.90 -30.00
C LEU A 53 27.51 4.80 -28.89
N THR A 54 28.46 5.68 -29.24
CA THR A 54 29.05 6.65 -28.33
C THR A 54 28.00 7.64 -27.81
N LYS A 55 27.10 8.12 -28.67
CA LYS A 55 25.99 9.00 -28.26
C LYS A 55 25.01 8.26 -27.35
N THR A 56 24.60 7.03 -27.71
CA THR A 56 23.71 6.20 -26.89
C THR A 56 24.29 6.01 -25.48
N SER A 57 25.53 5.50 -25.37
CA SER A 57 26.16 5.27 -24.06
C SER A 57 26.43 6.56 -23.26
N THR A 58 26.61 7.69 -23.94
CA THR A 58 26.75 8.99 -23.26
C THR A 58 25.42 9.45 -22.71
N LEU A 59 24.32 9.30 -23.45
CA LEU A 59 22.97 9.65 -22.98
C LEU A 59 22.51 8.69 -21.88
N GLU A 60 22.84 7.40 -21.95
CA GLU A 60 22.64 6.46 -20.84
C GLU A 60 23.39 6.92 -19.59
N ALA A 61 24.66 7.34 -19.72
CA ALA A 61 25.42 7.86 -18.59
C ALA A 61 24.82 9.14 -18.00
N LEU A 62 24.31 10.05 -18.83
CA LEU A 62 23.62 11.25 -18.37
C LEU A 62 22.29 10.90 -17.67
N GLY A 63 21.51 9.94 -18.19
CA GLY A 63 20.27 9.47 -17.57
C GLY A 63 20.52 8.88 -16.19
N TYR A 64 21.43 7.90 -16.08
CA TYR A 64 21.80 7.30 -14.78
C TYR A 64 22.40 8.31 -13.79
N LEU A 65 23.13 9.29 -14.30
CA LEU A 65 23.65 10.37 -13.47
C LEU A 65 22.51 11.21 -12.87
N CYS A 66 21.52 11.55 -13.67
CA CYS A 66 20.34 12.31 -13.20
C CYS A 66 19.48 11.52 -12.19
N GLU A 67 19.49 10.19 -12.22
CA GLU A 67 18.78 9.36 -11.22
C GLU A 67 19.42 9.43 -9.82
N ASP A 68 20.73 9.60 -9.76
CA ASP A 68 21.50 9.54 -8.52
C ASP A 68 21.91 10.92 -7.96
N LEU A 69 21.77 12.00 -8.75
CA LEU A 69 22.14 13.35 -8.32
C LEU A 69 21.08 13.99 -7.45
N GLU A 70 21.51 14.69 -6.41
CA GLU A 70 20.65 15.62 -5.67
C GLU A 70 20.45 16.92 -6.47
N GLU A 71 19.32 17.59 -6.29
CA GLU A 71 18.94 18.79 -7.07
C GLU A 71 19.98 19.93 -6.97
N GLU A 72 20.66 20.05 -5.83
CA GLU A 72 21.68 21.06 -5.58
C GLU A 72 23.08 20.71 -6.14
N ALA A 73 23.26 19.49 -6.66
CA ALA A 73 24.59 19.03 -7.11
C ALA A 73 25.01 19.62 -8.46
N VAL A 74 24.06 20.11 -9.27
CA VAL A 74 24.28 20.72 -10.58
C VAL A 74 23.70 22.12 -10.63
N ASP A 75 24.43 23.06 -11.28
CA ASP A 75 23.91 24.40 -11.47
C ASP A 75 22.99 24.51 -12.70
N GLN A 76 22.26 25.62 -12.83
CA GLN A 76 21.33 25.84 -13.95
C GLN A 76 22.02 25.81 -15.32
N THR A 77 23.29 26.22 -15.42
CA THR A 77 24.04 26.18 -16.69
C THR A 77 24.33 24.73 -17.08
N GLU A 78 24.72 23.92 -16.14
CA GLU A 78 24.97 22.49 -16.31
C GLU A 78 23.68 21.74 -16.70
N THR A 79 22.58 22.02 -16.00
CA THR A 79 21.24 21.50 -16.32
C THR A 79 20.84 21.86 -17.76
N ASN A 80 21.00 23.11 -18.18
CA ASN A 80 20.68 23.54 -19.55
C ASN A 80 21.54 22.83 -20.60
N GLN A 81 22.80 22.57 -20.29
CA GLN A 81 23.70 21.83 -21.19
C GLN A 81 23.27 20.36 -21.33
N ILE A 82 22.94 19.72 -20.23
CA ILE A 82 22.42 18.34 -20.21
C ILE A 82 21.14 18.26 -21.05
N LEU A 83 20.16 19.12 -20.79
CA LEU A 83 18.90 19.17 -21.51
C LEU A 83 19.08 19.45 -23.00
N THR A 84 19.99 20.35 -23.36
CA THR A 84 20.29 20.63 -24.78
C THR A 84 20.79 19.37 -25.49
N ALA A 85 21.69 18.61 -24.86
CA ALA A 85 22.22 17.36 -25.42
C ALA A 85 21.12 16.28 -25.54
N ILE A 86 20.24 16.19 -24.55
CA ILE A 86 19.12 15.24 -24.53
C ILE A 86 18.11 15.58 -25.63
N VAL A 87 17.65 16.84 -25.71
CA VAL A 87 16.67 17.29 -26.71
C VAL A 87 17.22 17.13 -28.14
N ASP A 88 18.51 17.43 -28.34
CA ASP A 88 19.16 17.19 -29.65
C ASP A 88 19.25 15.69 -30.00
N GLY A 89 19.45 14.83 -28.98
CA GLY A 89 19.41 13.36 -29.14
C GLY A 89 18.04 12.80 -29.52
N MET A 90 16.94 13.50 -29.18
CA MET A 90 15.57 13.09 -29.50
C MET A 90 15.10 13.50 -30.91
N ARG A 91 15.90 14.17 -31.70
CA ARG A 91 15.51 14.64 -33.05
C ARG A 91 15.05 13.47 -33.96
N GLU A 92 14.06 13.74 -34.81
CA GLU A 92 13.45 12.72 -35.70
C GLU A 92 14.42 12.10 -36.71
N ASP A 93 15.44 12.85 -37.14
CA ASP A 93 16.48 12.41 -38.08
C ASP A 93 17.58 11.56 -37.41
N GLY A 94 17.53 11.40 -36.10
CA GLY A 94 18.48 10.61 -35.33
C GLY A 94 18.24 9.09 -35.40
N ALA A 95 19.30 8.32 -35.12
CA ALA A 95 19.19 6.86 -34.98
C ALA A 95 18.26 6.50 -33.79
N ILE A 96 17.43 5.48 -33.95
CA ILE A 96 16.42 5.12 -32.97
C ILE A 96 17.04 4.78 -31.58
N THR A 97 18.21 4.11 -31.56
CA THR A 97 18.91 3.80 -30.30
C THR A 97 19.34 5.06 -29.53
N VAL A 98 19.75 6.12 -30.26
CA VAL A 98 20.10 7.41 -29.66
C VAL A 98 18.84 8.10 -29.13
N ARG A 99 17.74 8.05 -29.90
CA ARG A 99 16.47 8.67 -29.49
C ARG A 99 15.88 8.02 -28.24
N VAL A 100 15.93 6.68 -28.15
CA VAL A 100 15.47 5.94 -26.96
C VAL A 100 16.32 6.28 -25.73
N ALA A 101 17.66 6.31 -25.88
CA ALA A 101 18.54 6.70 -24.77
C ALA A 101 18.33 8.16 -24.33
N ALA A 102 18.10 9.07 -25.29
CA ALA A 102 17.79 10.46 -25.02
C ALA A 102 16.44 10.62 -24.29
N ALA A 103 15.41 9.88 -24.70
CA ALA A 103 14.11 9.91 -24.05
C ALA A 103 14.19 9.41 -22.60
N ARG A 104 14.95 8.33 -22.32
CA ARG A 104 15.21 7.86 -20.95
C ARG A 104 15.95 8.90 -20.14
N ALA A 105 16.99 9.51 -20.69
CA ALA A 105 17.73 10.57 -20.03
C ALA A 105 16.84 11.80 -19.73
N LEU A 106 15.89 12.13 -20.63
CA LEU A 106 14.92 13.19 -20.39
C LEU A 106 14.01 12.84 -19.21
N LEU A 107 13.46 11.63 -19.19
CA LEU A 107 12.60 11.14 -18.09
C LEU A 107 13.31 11.29 -16.73
N SER A 108 14.55 10.79 -16.63
CA SER A 108 15.34 10.89 -15.39
C SER A 108 15.70 12.33 -15.02
N SER A 109 15.84 13.24 -16.01
CA SER A 109 16.20 14.64 -15.76
C SER A 109 15.02 15.56 -15.39
N LEU A 110 13.77 15.11 -15.55
CA LEU A 110 12.59 15.96 -15.32
C LEU A 110 12.52 16.57 -13.92
N VAL A 111 13.07 15.94 -12.90
CA VAL A 111 13.11 16.45 -11.53
C VAL A 111 13.92 17.77 -11.45
N PHE A 112 14.99 17.89 -12.25
CA PHE A 112 15.89 19.06 -12.25
C PHE A 112 15.46 20.20 -13.19
N THR A 113 14.38 20.02 -13.95
CA THR A 113 14.02 20.92 -15.06
C THR A 113 13.04 22.03 -14.68
N ARG A 114 12.85 22.30 -13.39
CA ARG A 114 11.85 23.27 -12.91
C ARG A 114 12.02 24.66 -13.56
N HIS A 115 13.23 25.21 -13.58
CA HIS A 115 13.51 26.49 -14.21
C HIS A 115 13.29 26.50 -15.73
N ASN A 116 13.54 25.35 -16.40
CA ASN A 116 13.31 25.21 -17.83
C ASN A 116 11.80 25.11 -18.13
N PHE A 117 11.01 24.50 -17.24
CA PHE A 117 9.54 24.51 -17.35
C PHE A 117 8.93 25.88 -17.02
N ASP A 118 9.58 26.72 -16.25
CA ASP A 118 9.17 28.12 -16.06
C ASP A 118 9.40 28.97 -17.31
N ASN A 119 10.44 28.67 -18.10
CA ASN A 119 10.73 29.32 -19.38
C ASN A 119 9.82 28.75 -20.49
N GLU A 120 8.93 29.57 -21.05
CA GLU A 120 7.95 29.15 -22.05
C GLU A 120 8.58 28.53 -23.30
N THR A 121 9.70 29.09 -23.78
CA THR A 121 10.38 28.61 -24.99
C THR A 121 10.99 27.23 -24.77
N GLU A 122 11.67 27.03 -23.65
CA GLU A 122 12.33 25.77 -23.32
C GLU A 122 11.30 24.69 -23.01
N ARG A 123 10.29 25.01 -22.24
CA ARG A 123 9.14 24.13 -21.97
C ARG A 123 8.48 23.67 -23.27
N THR A 124 8.24 24.60 -24.19
CA THR A 124 7.60 24.27 -25.48
C THR A 124 8.48 23.31 -26.30
N MET A 125 9.80 23.48 -26.29
CA MET A 125 10.72 22.55 -26.96
C MET A 125 10.67 21.14 -26.34
N ILE A 126 10.71 21.04 -25.02
CA ILE A 126 10.62 19.76 -24.29
C ILE A 126 9.28 19.08 -24.61
N MET A 127 8.17 19.78 -24.48
CA MET A 127 6.84 19.24 -24.74
C MET A 127 6.68 18.83 -26.21
N GLN A 128 7.24 19.56 -27.15
CA GLN A 128 7.18 19.24 -28.57
C GLN A 128 7.92 17.94 -28.90
N VAL A 129 9.13 17.73 -28.37
CA VAL A 129 9.86 16.47 -28.62
C VAL A 129 9.18 15.28 -27.97
N LEU A 130 8.59 15.43 -26.79
CA LEU A 130 7.79 14.39 -26.13
C LEU A 130 6.54 14.04 -26.95
N CYS A 131 5.73 15.03 -27.33
CA CYS A 131 4.53 14.81 -28.14
C CYS A 131 4.86 14.23 -29.54
N THR A 132 6.02 14.52 -30.11
CA THR A 132 6.48 13.91 -31.35
C THR A 132 6.90 12.45 -31.12
N ALA A 133 7.58 12.17 -30.02
CA ALA A 133 8.02 10.82 -29.65
C ALA A 133 6.85 9.85 -29.43
N THR A 134 5.69 10.32 -28.93
CA THR A 134 4.48 9.48 -28.78
C THR A 134 3.94 8.94 -30.10
N LYS A 135 4.33 9.51 -31.24
CA LYS A 135 3.92 9.08 -32.59
C LYS A 135 4.99 8.26 -33.30
N SER A 136 6.07 7.91 -32.64
CA SER A 136 7.16 7.13 -33.21
C SER A 136 6.70 5.75 -33.70
N PRO A 137 7.25 5.21 -34.80
CA PRO A 137 7.04 3.82 -35.18
C PRO A 137 7.63 2.83 -34.14
N ASP A 138 8.62 3.25 -33.35
CA ASP A 138 9.28 2.44 -32.35
C ASP A 138 8.45 2.44 -31.03
N GLU A 139 8.15 1.26 -30.52
CA GLU A 139 7.32 1.05 -29.33
C GLU A 139 8.00 1.56 -28.05
N GLN A 140 9.32 1.29 -27.89
CA GLN A 140 10.08 1.72 -26.71
C GLN A 140 10.09 3.24 -26.58
N LEU A 141 10.24 3.94 -27.70
CA LEU A 141 10.22 5.40 -27.68
C LEU A 141 8.83 5.95 -27.34
N ARG A 142 7.74 5.29 -27.79
CA ARG A 142 6.38 5.69 -27.40
C ARG A 142 6.13 5.47 -25.91
N ILE A 143 6.53 4.30 -25.37
CA ILE A 143 6.40 3.98 -23.94
C ILE A 143 7.06 5.07 -23.10
N ILE A 144 8.35 5.35 -23.32
CA ILE A 144 9.10 6.33 -22.53
C ILE A 144 8.53 7.75 -22.71
N ALA A 145 8.01 8.07 -23.88
CA ALA A 145 7.38 9.37 -24.12
C ALA A 145 6.11 9.56 -23.27
N PHE A 146 5.21 8.55 -23.20
CA PHE A 146 4.03 8.63 -22.35
C PHE A 146 4.38 8.59 -20.86
N GLU A 147 5.36 7.79 -20.45
CA GLU A 147 5.89 7.79 -19.09
C GLU A 147 6.43 9.18 -18.70
N SER A 148 7.18 9.81 -19.61
CA SER A 148 7.65 11.19 -19.39
C SER A 148 6.51 12.19 -19.29
N LEU A 149 5.44 12.05 -20.08
CA LEU A 149 4.27 12.93 -20.01
C LEU A 149 3.49 12.72 -18.69
N ALA A 150 3.38 11.49 -18.19
CA ALA A 150 2.82 11.21 -16.87
C ALA A 150 3.64 11.88 -15.77
N ARG A 151 4.98 11.79 -15.86
CA ARG A 151 5.87 12.47 -14.91
C ARG A 151 5.76 14.00 -14.98
N VAL A 152 5.59 14.56 -16.20
CA VAL A 152 5.33 16.00 -16.38
C VAL A 152 4.00 16.41 -15.75
N ALA A 153 2.95 15.58 -15.86
CA ALA A 153 1.67 15.86 -15.23
C ALA A 153 1.79 15.97 -13.69
N ALA A 154 2.56 15.08 -13.07
CA ALA A 154 2.81 15.10 -11.63
C ALA A 154 3.71 16.26 -11.17
N LEU A 155 4.77 16.59 -11.92
CA LEU A 155 5.75 17.61 -11.48
C LEU A 155 5.38 19.05 -11.88
N TYR A 156 4.64 19.22 -12.97
CA TYR A 156 4.43 20.51 -13.65
C TYR A 156 2.97 20.76 -14.00
N TYR A 157 2.05 20.31 -13.17
CA TYR A 157 0.59 20.45 -13.34
C TYR A 157 0.16 21.85 -13.76
N GLU A 158 0.72 22.87 -13.12
CA GLU A 158 0.40 24.29 -13.36
C GLU A 158 0.81 24.78 -14.78
N LYS A 159 1.69 24.03 -15.47
CA LYS A 159 2.18 24.36 -16.81
C LYS A 159 1.40 23.64 -17.92
N LEU A 160 0.47 22.78 -17.57
CA LEU A 160 -0.31 21.98 -18.53
C LEU A 160 -1.35 22.75 -19.37
N PRO A 161 -1.93 23.91 -18.97
CA PRO A 161 -3.04 24.53 -19.69
C PRO A 161 -2.86 24.68 -21.19
N GLN A 162 -1.64 24.99 -21.63
CA GLN A 162 -1.32 25.21 -23.05
C GLN A 162 -1.23 23.90 -23.86
N TYR A 163 -1.07 22.75 -23.20
CA TYR A 163 -0.80 21.45 -23.83
C TYR A 163 -1.93 20.45 -23.64
N ILE A 164 -2.84 20.68 -22.70
CA ILE A 164 -3.83 19.70 -22.25
C ILE A 164 -4.70 19.13 -23.39
N GLU A 165 -5.11 19.95 -24.37
CA GLU A 165 -5.89 19.50 -25.52
C GLU A 165 -5.10 18.55 -26.41
N ALA A 166 -3.82 18.82 -26.63
CA ALA A 166 -2.93 17.95 -27.40
C ALA A 166 -2.67 16.64 -26.66
N LEU A 167 -2.37 16.72 -25.35
CA LEU A 167 -2.15 15.55 -24.49
C LEU A 167 -3.38 14.66 -24.40
N PHE A 168 -4.55 15.27 -24.26
CA PHE A 168 -5.82 14.59 -24.31
C PHE A 168 -5.98 13.77 -25.60
N THR A 169 -5.78 14.39 -26.75
CA THR A 169 -5.89 13.70 -28.04
C THR A 169 -4.87 12.57 -28.20
N LEU A 170 -3.62 12.78 -27.78
CA LEU A 170 -2.54 11.79 -27.88
C LEU A 170 -2.82 10.57 -26.99
N THR A 171 -3.19 10.81 -25.73
CA THR A 171 -3.43 9.73 -24.75
C THR A 171 -4.66 8.90 -25.13
N LEU A 172 -5.79 9.53 -25.48
CA LEU A 172 -6.98 8.78 -25.91
C LEU A 172 -6.72 7.97 -27.18
N THR A 173 -5.98 8.53 -28.15
CA THR A 173 -5.63 7.81 -29.37
C THR A 173 -4.76 6.58 -29.05
N ALA A 174 -3.77 6.73 -28.15
CA ALA A 174 -2.92 5.63 -27.75
C ALA A 174 -3.70 4.52 -27.02
N ILE A 175 -4.56 4.87 -26.06
CA ILE A 175 -5.37 3.88 -25.33
C ILE A 175 -6.29 3.09 -26.27
N GLN A 176 -6.86 3.74 -27.28
CA GLN A 176 -7.82 3.12 -28.20
C GLN A 176 -7.20 2.36 -29.35
N GLN A 177 -6.05 2.81 -29.87
CA GLN A 177 -5.57 2.42 -31.19
C GLN A 177 -4.14 1.87 -31.21
N ASP A 178 -3.34 2.04 -30.16
CA ASP A 178 -1.99 1.50 -30.19
C ASP A 178 -2.03 -0.04 -30.20
N LYS A 179 -1.10 -0.62 -30.94
CA LYS A 179 -0.97 -2.08 -31.05
C LYS A 179 -0.25 -2.69 -29.86
N ASP A 180 0.54 -1.88 -29.19
CA ASP A 180 1.33 -2.28 -28.03
C ASP A 180 0.57 -1.90 -26.76
N GLU A 181 0.31 -2.90 -25.94
CA GLU A 181 -0.46 -2.74 -24.70
C GLU A 181 0.30 -1.91 -23.66
N GLN A 182 1.64 -1.97 -23.64
CA GLN A 182 2.46 -1.19 -22.73
C GLN A 182 2.33 0.32 -23.04
N VAL A 183 2.26 0.69 -24.32
CA VAL A 183 2.01 2.07 -24.73
C VAL A 183 0.65 2.54 -24.24
N SER A 184 -0.37 1.70 -24.41
CA SER A 184 -1.73 2.01 -23.91
C SER A 184 -1.75 2.18 -22.39
N MET A 185 -1.02 1.33 -21.65
CA MET A 185 -0.89 1.41 -20.19
C MET A 185 -0.22 2.72 -19.74
N MET A 186 0.87 3.13 -20.40
CA MET A 186 1.53 4.40 -20.07
C MET A 186 0.66 5.61 -20.42
N ALA A 187 -0.19 5.50 -21.44
CA ALA A 187 -1.16 6.55 -21.75
C ALA A 187 -2.29 6.62 -20.70
N VAL A 188 -2.67 5.49 -20.09
CA VAL A 188 -3.59 5.45 -18.93
C VAL A 188 -2.92 6.06 -17.70
N GLU A 189 -1.62 5.74 -17.48
CA GLU A 189 -0.83 6.25 -16.35
C GLU A 189 -0.76 7.79 -16.32
N PHE A 190 -0.72 8.43 -17.49
CA PHE A 190 -0.84 9.89 -17.56
C PHE A 190 -2.11 10.40 -16.87
N TRP A 191 -3.24 9.72 -17.05
CA TRP A 191 -4.50 10.10 -16.42
C TRP A 191 -4.52 9.79 -14.93
N SER A 192 -3.93 8.67 -14.53
CA SER A 192 -3.77 8.32 -13.11
C SER A 192 -2.96 9.39 -12.38
N SER A 193 -1.77 9.74 -12.91
CA SER A 193 -0.92 10.79 -12.34
C SER A 193 -1.61 12.16 -12.28
N LEU A 194 -2.41 12.49 -13.30
CA LEU A 194 -3.18 13.73 -13.31
C LEU A 194 -4.28 13.75 -12.25
N CYS A 195 -4.96 12.59 -12.04
CA CYS A 195 -5.96 12.46 -10.99
C CYS A 195 -5.35 12.59 -9.59
N GLU A 196 -4.23 11.91 -9.35
CA GLU A 196 -3.52 11.96 -8.07
C GLU A 196 -3.12 13.39 -7.71
N GLU A 197 -2.57 14.13 -8.68
CA GLU A 197 -2.19 15.52 -8.51
C GLU A 197 -3.40 16.43 -8.22
N GLU A 198 -4.54 16.24 -8.94
CA GLU A 198 -5.76 17.00 -8.66
C GLU A 198 -6.34 16.69 -7.27
N LEU A 199 -6.29 15.42 -6.84
CA LEU A 199 -6.74 15.00 -5.52
C LEU A 199 -5.86 15.62 -4.42
N GLU A 200 -4.54 15.61 -4.57
CA GLU A 200 -3.61 16.25 -3.62
C GLU A 200 -3.89 17.75 -3.48
N ILE A 201 -4.05 18.48 -4.60
CA ILE A 201 -4.39 19.91 -4.59
C ILE A 201 -5.73 20.16 -3.89
N LEU A 202 -6.73 19.28 -4.09
CA LEU A 202 -8.04 19.42 -3.45
C LEU A 202 -7.96 19.14 -1.94
N GLU A 203 -7.16 18.18 -1.50
CA GLU A 203 -6.90 17.89 -0.08
C GLU A 203 -6.18 19.05 0.60
N GLU A 204 -5.13 19.60 -0.02
CA GLU A 204 -4.44 20.81 0.46
C GLU A 204 -5.40 21.99 0.66
N THR A 205 -6.33 22.18 -0.29
CA THR A 205 -7.31 23.28 -0.26
C THR A 205 -8.35 23.10 0.85
N ASN A 206 -8.72 21.85 1.18
CA ASN A 206 -9.72 21.51 2.18
C ASN A 206 -9.13 21.37 3.61
N SER A 207 -7.82 21.32 3.77
CA SER A 207 -7.18 21.20 5.07
C SER A 207 -7.43 22.46 5.92
N VAL A 208 -7.85 22.25 7.18
CA VAL A 208 -8.26 23.31 8.12
C VAL A 208 -7.10 24.21 8.56
N ASP A 209 -5.87 23.79 8.31
CA ASP A 209 -4.65 24.51 8.75
C ASP A 209 -4.16 25.51 7.67
N GLN A 210 -5.04 26.45 7.29
CA GLN A 210 -4.76 27.52 6.30
C GLN A 210 -3.60 28.45 6.72
N SER A 211 -3.04 28.30 7.91
CA SER A 211 -1.98 29.16 8.42
C SER A 211 -0.55 28.72 8.01
N ARG A 212 -0.38 27.55 7.41
CA ARG A 212 0.93 26.97 7.08
C ARG A 212 1.23 26.82 5.59
N THR A 213 0.25 26.94 4.70
CA THR A 213 0.47 26.79 3.25
C THR A 213 0.79 28.13 2.59
N LEU A 214 2.06 28.29 2.23
CA LEU A 214 2.60 29.49 1.54
C LEU A 214 2.28 29.54 0.02
N SER A 215 1.65 28.52 -0.57
CA SER A 215 1.20 28.52 -1.96
C SER A 215 -0.11 27.77 -2.10
N HIS A 216 -1.21 28.48 -2.38
CA HIS A 216 -2.45 27.86 -2.80
C HIS A 216 -2.30 27.45 -4.28
N ARG A 217 -1.91 26.17 -4.54
CA ARG A 217 -2.01 25.59 -5.87
C ARG A 217 -3.49 25.53 -6.26
N GLN A 218 -3.83 25.98 -7.47
CA GLN A 218 -5.21 25.99 -7.93
C GLN A 218 -5.50 24.77 -8.79
N CYS A 219 -6.47 23.95 -8.40
CA CYS A 219 -6.94 22.82 -9.18
C CYS A 219 -7.68 23.31 -10.42
N ALA A 220 -7.19 22.99 -11.62
CA ALA A 220 -7.80 23.34 -12.89
C ALA A 220 -8.93 22.39 -13.31
N ARG A 221 -9.11 21.25 -12.60
CA ARG A 221 -10.14 20.24 -12.82
C ARG A 221 -10.18 19.68 -14.24
N TYR A 222 -9.01 19.39 -14.80
CA TYR A 222 -8.89 18.80 -16.13
C TYR A 222 -9.57 17.43 -16.23
N VAL A 223 -9.46 16.61 -15.16
CA VAL A 223 -10.08 15.29 -15.10
C VAL A 223 -11.60 15.40 -15.20
N CYS A 224 -12.21 16.30 -14.45
CA CYS A 224 -13.65 16.54 -14.51
C CYS A 224 -14.09 17.04 -15.91
N ALA A 225 -13.31 17.92 -16.54
CA ALA A 225 -13.59 18.41 -17.90
C ALA A 225 -13.45 17.30 -18.97
N ALA A 226 -12.53 16.36 -18.79
CA ALA A 226 -12.30 15.25 -19.71
C ALA A 226 -13.20 14.03 -19.46
N ALA A 227 -13.90 13.97 -18.33
CA ALA A 227 -14.58 12.79 -17.83
C ALA A 227 -15.50 12.11 -18.85
N SER A 228 -16.35 12.90 -19.56
CA SER A 228 -17.28 12.38 -20.58
C SER A 228 -16.62 11.68 -21.78
N HIS A 229 -15.31 11.83 -21.96
CA HIS A 229 -14.54 11.21 -23.03
C HIS A 229 -13.64 10.10 -22.51
N ILE A 230 -12.94 10.33 -21.38
CA ILE A 230 -12.00 9.34 -20.85
C ILE A 230 -12.74 8.13 -20.25
N VAL A 231 -13.86 8.33 -19.57
CA VAL A 231 -14.62 7.25 -18.95
C VAL A 231 -15.07 6.20 -19.96
N PRO A 232 -15.74 6.55 -21.10
CA PRO A 232 -16.07 5.54 -22.12
C PRO A 232 -14.85 4.80 -22.68
N VAL A 233 -13.71 5.47 -22.81
CA VAL A 233 -12.47 4.84 -23.29
C VAL A 233 -11.93 3.84 -22.26
N LEU A 234 -11.86 4.19 -20.99
CA LEU A 234 -11.46 3.26 -19.92
C LEU A 234 -12.41 2.05 -19.88
N LEU A 235 -13.71 2.26 -19.92
CA LEU A 235 -14.70 1.18 -19.88
C LEU A 235 -14.61 0.21 -21.06
N GLN A 236 -14.41 0.70 -22.27
CA GLN A 236 -14.51 -0.10 -23.49
C GLN A 236 -13.16 -0.59 -24.03
N SER A 237 -12.08 0.18 -23.81
CA SER A 237 -10.76 -0.10 -24.39
C SER A 237 -9.79 -0.74 -23.42
N THR A 238 -10.07 -0.69 -22.10
CA THR A 238 -9.21 -1.27 -21.06
C THR A 238 -9.92 -2.38 -20.30
N LEU A 239 -10.96 -2.09 -19.52
CA LEU A 239 -11.61 -3.07 -18.64
C LEU A 239 -12.09 -4.33 -19.36
N VAL A 240 -12.63 -4.21 -20.57
CA VAL A 240 -13.11 -5.36 -21.37
C VAL A 240 -11.97 -6.25 -21.88
N LYS A 241 -10.69 -5.83 -21.74
CA LYS A 241 -9.52 -6.60 -22.18
C LYS A 241 -8.95 -7.52 -21.09
N GLN A 242 -9.68 -7.82 -20.03
CA GLN A 242 -9.22 -8.71 -18.96
C GLN A 242 -8.73 -10.05 -19.52
N ASP A 243 -7.54 -10.46 -19.09
CA ASP A 243 -6.93 -11.74 -19.45
C ASP A 243 -7.32 -12.82 -18.44
N GLU A 244 -7.83 -13.96 -18.94
CA GLU A 244 -8.24 -15.11 -18.12
C GLU A 244 -7.05 -15.80 -17.44
N TYR A 245 -5.87 -15.69 -18.02
CA TYR A 245 -4.65 -16.38 -17.58
C TYR A 245 -3.61 -15.47 -16.94
N ALA A 246 -3.93 -14.19 -16.77
CA ALA A 246 -3.02 -13.28 -16.08
C ALA A 246 -2.87 -13.70 -14.61
N ASP A 247 -1.64 -13.80 -14.15
CA ASP A 247 -1.35 -13.92 -12.72
C ASP A 247 -1.79 -12.64 -12.00
N GLU A 248 -2.14 -12.74 -10.73
CA GLU A 248 -2.59 -11.59 -9.92
C GLU A 248 -1.56 -10.47 -9.85
N ASP A 249 -0.28 -10.84 -9.82
CA ASP A 249 0.84 -9.90 -9.77
C ASP A 249 1.18 -9.29 -11.14
N THR A 250 0.49 -9.72 -12.22
CA THR A 250 0.76 -9.20 -13.56
C THR A 250 0.00 -7.90 -13.78
N TRP A 251 0.76 -6.80 -13.81
CA TRP A 251 0.25 -5.50 -14.19
C TRP A 251 -0.14 -5.50 -15.67
N ASN A 252 -1.42 -5.30 -15.98
CA ASN A 252 -1.97 -5.33 -17.33
C ASN A 252 -2.89 -4.13 -17.59
N LEU A 253 -3.31 -3.96 -18.85
CA LEU A 253 -4.13 -2.81 -19.25
C LEU A 253 -5.48 -2.76 -18.54
N SER A 254 -6.09 -3.90 -18.23
CA SER A 254 -7.36 -3.93 -17.50
C SER A 254 -7.19 -3.46 -16.05
N ALA A 255 -6.12 -3.88 -15.38
CA ALA A 255 -5.80 -3.44 -14.02
C ALA A 255 -5.49 -1.93 -13.98
N ALA A 256 -4.65 -1.45 -14.92
CA ALA A 256 -4.34 -0.03 -15.05
C ALA A 256 -5.62 0.81 -15.29
N GLY A 257 -6.49 0.34 -16.19
CA GLY A 257 -7.76 0.99 -16.47
C GLY A 257 -8.73 1.01 -15.30
N ALA A 258 -8.78 -0.06 -14.50
CA ALA A 258 -9.61 -0.13 -13.31
C ALA A 258 -9.16 0.87 -12.23
N ILE A 259 -7.86 0.92 -11.93
CA ILE A 259 -7.31 1.87 -10.96
C ILE A 259 -7.52 3.30 -11.45
N CYS A 260 -7.22 3.59 -12.72
CA CYS A 260 -7.45 4.92 -13.29
C CYS A 260 -8.93 5.33 -13.19
N LEU A 261 -9.88 4.42 -13.45
CA LEU A 261 -11.30 4.70 -13.32
C LEU A 261 -11.69 5.06 -11.87
N GLY A 262 -11.11 4.38 -10.88
CA GLY A 262 -11.29 4.69 -9.46
C GLY A 262 -10.78 6.10 -9.11
N LEU A 263 -9.57 6.45 -9.58
CA LEU A 263 -9.00 7.79 -9.40
C LEU A 263 -9.85 8.87 -10.11
N VAL A 264 -10.34 8.58 -11.32
CA VAL A 264 -11.26 9.48 -12.05
C VAL A 264 -12.57 9.64 -11.27
N ALA A 265 -13.09 8.58 -10.64
CA ALA A 265 -14.27 8.64 -9.79
C ALA A 265 -14.08 9.59 -8.60
N GLN A 266 -12.92 9.51 -7.94
CA GLN A 266 -12.58 10.40 -6.82
C GLN A 266 -12.38 11.86 -7.28
N ALA A 267 -11.67 12.09 -8.39
CA ALA A 267 -11.35 13.43 -8.87
C ALA A 267 -12.56 14.14 -9.53
N ALA A 268 -13.37 13.44 -10.34
CA ALA A 268 -14.52 13.98 -11.06
C ALA A 268 -15.85 13.85 -10.29
N GLY A 269 -15.94 12.94 -9.32
CA GLY A 269 -17.10 12.77 -8.46
C GLY A 269 -18.38 12.45 -9.21
N ASP A 270 -19.41 13.23 -8.94
CA ASP A 270 -20.77 13.04 -9.48
C ASP A 270 -20.85 13.01 -11.02
N ALA A 271 -19.86 13.59 -11.70
CA ALA A 271 -19.91 13.80 -13.15
C ALA A 271 -19.85 12.48 -13.95
N ILE A 272 -19.21 11.42 -13.41
CA ILE A 272 -19.06 10.15 -14.14
C ILE A 272 -20.19 9.15 -13.89
N VAL A 273 -21.05 9.39 -12.91
CA VAL A 273 -22.11 8.46 -12.50
C VAL A 273 -22.99 8.02 -13.67
N PRO A 274 -23.52 8.92 -14.52
CA PRO A 274 -24.39 8.52 -15.63
C PRO A 274 -23.72 7.60 -16.65
N ASP A 275 -22.47 7.88 -17.02
CA ASP A 275 -21.75 7.12 -18.05
C ASP A 275 -21.38 5.72 -17.55
N VAL A 276 -20.92 5.62 -16.30
CA VAL A 276 -20.58 4.33 -15.70
C VAL A 276 -21.83 3.47 -15.49
N LEU A 277 -22.92 4.04 -14.96
CA LEU A 277 -24.17 3.29 -14.76
C LEU A 277 -24.77 2.82 -16.09
N ALA A 278 -24.75 3.64 -17.14
CA ALA A 278 -25.19 3.22 -18.46
C ALA A 278 -24.37 2.03 -19.01
N PHE A 279 -23.05 2.03 -18.80
CA PHE A 279 -22.21 0.90 -19.17
C PHE A 279 -22.55 -0.36 -18.36
N VAL A 280 -22.75 -0.23 -17.05
CA VAL A 280 -23.12 -1.33 -16.15
C VAL A 280 -24.44 -1.97 -16.58
N GLU A 281 -25.49 -1.18 -16.76
CA GLU A 281 -26.82 -1.65 -17.18
C GLU A 281 -26.77 -2.45 -18.48
N ASN A 282 -25.96 -1.99 -19.46
CA ASN A 282 -25.86 -2.64 -20.76
C ASN A 282 -25.01 -3.92 -20.75
N ASN A 283 -24.13 -4.13 -19.76
CA ASN A 283 -23.14 -5.19 -19.80
C ASN A 283 -23.24 -6.22 -18.65
N ILE A 284 -23.90 -5.90 -17.55
CA ILE A 284 -23.94 -6.78 -16.34
C ILE A 284 -24.52 -8.16 -16.60
N LEU A 285 -25.40 -8.31 -17.61
CA LEU A 285 -26.01 -9.57 -18.02
C LEU A 285 -25.52 -10.04 -19.40
N HIS A 286 -24.43 -9.49 -19.91
CA HIS A 286 -23.92 -9.81 -21.25
C HIS A 286 -23.46 -11.28 -21.34
N ALA A 287 -23.59 -11.89 -22.52
CA ALA A 287 -23.19 -13.29 -22.74
C ALA A 287 -21.67 -13.49 -22.56
N GLU A 288 -20.86 -12.54 -22.98
CA GLU A 288 -19.41 -12.55 -22.83
C GLU A 288 -19.00 -12.20 -21.39
N TRP A 289 -18.23 -13.07 -20.74
CA TRP A 289 -17.84 -12.91 -19.34
C TRP A 289 -17.00 -11.63 -19.10
N ARG A 290 -16.13 -11.25 -20.05
CA ARG A 290 -15.30 -10.04 -19.93
C ARG A 290 -16.14 -8.77 -19.77
N ARG A 291 -17.27 -8.70 -20.46
CA ARG A 291 -18.20 -7.56 -20.36
C ARG A 291 -18.94 -7.56 -19.02
N ARG A 292 -19.32 -8.74 -18.53
CA ARG A 292 -19.94 -8.83 -17.20
C ARG A 292 -18.96 -8.43 -16.12
N GLU A 293 -17.74 -8.96 -16.18
CA GLU A 293 -16.67 -8.65 -15.24
C GLU A 293 -16.35 -7.15 -15.25
N ALA A 294 -16.06 -6.57 -16.43
CA ALA A 294 -15.78 -5.15 -16.61
C ALA A 294 -16.89 -4.23 -16.06
N SER A 295 -18.17 -4.64 -16.22
CA SER A 295 -19.29 -3.86 -15.68
C SER A 295 -19.35 -3.88 -14.16
N ILE A 296 -19.02 -5.00 -13.53
CA ILE A 296 -18.99 -5.15 -12.08
C ILE A 296 -17.78 -4.38 -11.52
N MET A 297 -16.62 -4.50 -12.16
CA MET A 297 -15.42 -3.74 -11.80
C MET A 297 -15.69 -2.23 -11.88
N ALA A 298 -16.28 -1.76 -12.98
CA ALA A 298 -16.62 -0.35 -13.16
C ALA A 298 -17.57 0.15 -12.06
N PHE A 299 -18.56 -0.66 -11.67
CA PHE A 299 -19.44 -0.31 -10.56
C PHE A 299 -18.70 -0.26 -9.22
N GLY A 300 -17.82 -1.21 -8.96
CA GLY A 300 -16.99 -1.22 -7.75
C GLY A 300 -16.08 0.00 -7.63
N GLN A 301 -15.47 0.43 -8.73
CA GLN A 301 -14.63 1.63 -8.77
C GLN A 301 -15.43 2.93 -8.62
N LEU A 302 -16.70 2.94 -9.06
CA LEU A 302 -17.59 4.10 -8.91
C LEU A 302 -18.01 4.36 -7.46
N LEU A 303 -17.92 3.38 -6.56
CA LEU A 303 -18.43 3.48 -5.19
C LEU A 303 -17.69 4.52 -4.33
N ASP A 304 -16.50 4.95 -4.75
CA ASP A 304 -15.69 5.95 -4.06
C ASP A 304 -15.57 7.23 -4.91
N GLY A 305 -15.89 8.37 -4.33
CA GLY A 305 -15.77 9.68 -4.99
C GLY A 305 -17.11 10.42 -5.18
N PRO A 306 -18.11 9.86 -5.87
CA PRO A 306 -19.42 10.48 -5.95
C PRO A 306 -20.12 10.62 -4.60
N LYS A 307 -21.02 11.61 -4.51
CA LYS A 307 -21.80 11.79 -3.29
C LYS A 307 -22.60 10.52 -2.96
N PRO A 308 -22.52 10.05 -1.71
CA PRO A 308 -23.18 8.82 -1.29
C PRO A 308 -24.69 8.77 -1.55
N GLU A 309 -25.36 9.93 -1.58
CA GLU A 309 -26.79 10.03 -1.84
C GLU A 309 -27.15 9.60 -3.27
N LEU A 310 -26.28 9.91 -4.25
CA LEU A 310 -26.48 9.52 -5.65
C LEU A 310 -26.27 8.02 -5.88
N LEU A 311 -25.53 7.35 -5.00
CA LEU A 311 -25.26 5.92 -5.10
C LEU A 311 -26.27 5.07 -4.35
N THR A 312 -27.23 5.65 -3.62
CA THR A 312 -28.22 4.90 -2.83
C THR A 312 -29.06 3.96 -3.69
N ASP A 313 -29.73 4.48 -4.71
CA ASP A 313 -30.56 3.70 -5.62
C ASP A 313 -29.74 2.72 -6.48
N PRO A 314 -28.59 3.12 -7.06
CA PRO A 314 -27.69 2.20 -7.75
C PRO A 314 -27.23 1.01 -6.89
N VAL A 315 -26.79 1.25 -5.64
CA VAL A 315 -26.40 0.18 -4.73
C VAL A 315 -27.56 -0.76 -4.43
N GLN A 316 -28.75 -0.22 -4.12
CA GLN A 316 -29.92 -1.05 -3.84
C GLN A 316 -30.35 -1.89 -5.04
N THR A 317 -30.23 -1.36 -6.25
CA THR A 317 -30.56 -2.06 -7.50
C THR A 317 -29.51 -3.12 -7.84
N ALA A 318 -28.22 -2.85 -7.57
CA ALA A 318 -27.13 -3.77 -7.87
C ALA A 318 -27.09 -4.98 -6.91
N MET A 319 -27.49 -4.81 -5.64
CA MET A 319 -27.41 -5.88 -4.63
C MET A 319 -27.95 -7.24 -5.08
N PRO A 320 -29.21 -7.39 -5.59
CA PRO A 320 -29.73 -8.69 -6.02
C PRO A 320 -28.97 -9.28 -7.19
N VAL A 321 -28.40 -8.44 -8.06
CA VAL A 321 -27.61 -8.89 -9.21
C VAL A 321 -26.26 -9.37 -8.75
N LEU A 322 -25.53 -8.62 -7.94
CA LEU A 322 -24.21 -8.98 -7.43
C LEU A 322 -24.25 -10.26 -6.59
N VAL A 323 -25.21 -10.39 -5.67
CA VAL A 323 -25.39 -11.61 -4.88
C VAL A 323 -25.62 -12.84 -5.77
N ARG A 324 -26.40 -12.69 -6.87
CA ARG A 324 -26.59 -13.78 -7.83
C ARG A 324 -25.31 -14.07 -8.62
N THR A 325 -24.52 -13.04 -8.94
CA THR A 325 -23.29 -13.15 -9.74
C THR A 325 -22.16 -13.89 -9.00
N LEU A 326 -22.21 -14.01 -7.67
CA LEU A 326 -21.33 -14.93 -6.92
C LEU A 326 -21.48 -16.40 -7.36
N LYS A 327 -22.51 -16.73 -8.15
CA LYS A 327 -22.74 -18.07 -8.75
C LYS A 327 -22.55 -18.06 -10.27
N ASP A 328 -21.84 -17.06 -10.82
CA ASP A 328 -21.50 -17.02 -12.26
C ASP A 328 -20.66 -18.23 -12.65
N ASN A 329 -20.72 -18.61 -13.93
CA ASN A 329 -19.94 -19.72 -14.46
C ASN A 329 -18.44 -19.39 -14.59
N HIS A 330 -18.06 -18.11 -14.56
CA HIS A 330 -16.69 -17.66 -14.73
C HIS A 330 -16.10 -17.16 -13.40
N THR A 331 -14.91 -17.65 -13.05
CA THR A 331 -14.27 -17.38 -11.76
C THR A 331 -13.96 -15.88 -11.57
N LEU A 332 -13.43 -15.19 -12.59
CA LEU A 332 -13.12 -13.77 -12.48
C LEU A 332 -14.37 -12.90 -12.27
N VAL A 333 -15.51 -13.28 -12.85
CA VAL A 333 -16.79 -12.58 -12.62
C VAL A 333 -17.25 -12.74 -11.16
N LYS A 334 -17.09 -13.95 -10.59
CA LYS A 334 -17.39 -14.21 -9.16
C LYS A 334 -16.46 -13.44 -8.24
N ASP A 335 -15.18 -13.43 -8.57
CA ASP A 335 -14.12 -12.72 -7.84
C ASP A 335 -14.43 -11.22 -7.75
N THR A 336 -14.60 -10.57 -8.90
CA THR A 336 -14.93 -9.13 -8.97
C THR A 336 -16.27 -8.82 -8.29
N ALA A 337 -17.27 -9.75 -8.35
CA ALA A 337 -18.52 -9.56 -7.63
C ALA A 337 -18.34 -9.61 -6.10
N ALA A 338 -17.52 -10.54 -5.60
CA ALA A 338 -17.20 -10.62 -4.18
C ALA A 338 -16.46 -9.37 -3.70
N TRP A 339 -15.45 -8.91 -4.46
CA TRP A 339 -14.74 -7.66 -4.21
C TRP A 339 -15.68 -6.45 -4.20
N THR A 340 -16.54 -6.30 -5.21
CA THR A 340 -17.51 -5.18 -5.29
C THR A 340 -18.50 -5.19 -4.12
N LEU A 341 -18.96 -6.37 -3.68
CA LEU A 341 -19.78 -6.50 -2.47
C LEU A 341 -19.00 -6.06 -1.22
N GLY A 342 -17.71 -6.39 -1.16
CA GLY A 342 -16.80 -5.91 -0.11
C GLY A 342 -16.70 -4.38 -0.09
N ARG A 343 -16.54 -3.75 -1.25
CA ARG A 343 -16.53 -2.28 -1.39
C ARG A 343 -17.86 -1.65 -0.97
N ILE A 344 -19.00 -2.27 -1.31
CA ILE A 344 -20.31 -1.80 -0.82
C ILE A 344 -20.38 -1.91 0.71
N CYS A 345 -19.90 -3.01 1.30
CA CYS A 345 -19.89 -3.17 2.75
C CYS A 345 -18.98 -2.13 3.44
N GLU A 346 -17.86 -1.80 2.83
CA GLU A 346 -16.90 -0.82 3.33
C GLU A 346 -17.48 0.62 3.30
N LEU A 347 -17.97 1.04 2.16
CA LEU A 347 -18.32 2.45 1.90
C LEU A 347 -19.81 2.76 2.09
N HIS A 348 -20.67 1.77 1.86
CA HIS A 348 -22.12 1.96 1.74
C HIS A 348 -22.96 0.94 2.54
N ALA A 349 -22.43 0.31 3.58
CA ALA A 349 -23.13 -0.70 4.36
C ALA A 349 -24.53 -0.25 4.84
N GLN A 350 -24.67 1.02 5.19
CA GLN A 350 -25.95 1.58 5.67
C GLN A 350 -27.02 1.69 4.57
N ARG A 351 -26.63 1.54 3.30
CA ARG A 351 -27.52 1.59 2.12
C ARG A 351 -27.98 0.22 1.68
N ILE A 352 -27.42 -0.85 2.24
CA ILE A 352 -27.84 -2.24 1.97
C ILE A 352 -29.28 -2.39 2.51
N PRO A 353 -30.24 -2.77 1.66
CA PRO A 353 -31.61 -2.95 2.14
C PRO A 353 -31.70 -4.06 3.19
N GLN A 354 -32.45 -3.85 4.26
CA GLN A 354 -32.56 -4.84 5.36
C GLN A 354 -32.89 -6.26 4.90
N GLY A 355 -33.72 -6.40 3.86
CA GLY A 355 -34.09 -7.71 3.28
C GLY A 355 -32.94 -8.42 2.54
N TYR A 356 -31.82 -7.74 2.28
CA TYR A 356 -30.67 -8.33 1.57
C TYR A 356 -29.52 -8.75 2.48
N LEU A 357 -29.55 -8.44 3.77
CA LEU A 357 -28.48 -8.87 4.69
C LEU A 357 -28.34 -10.39 4.74
N GLN A 358 -29.45 -11.12 4.90
CA GLN A 358 -29.43 -12.58 4.93
C GLN A 358 -28.96 -13.18 3.60
N PRO A 359 -29.51 -12.84 2.42
CA PRO A 359 -29.00 -13.34 1.14
C PRO A 359 -27.52 -13.02 0.90
N LEU A 360 -27.05 -11.84 1.31
CA LEU A 360 -25.65 -11.43 1.21
C LEU A 360 -24.75 -12.36 2.04
N VAL A 361 -25.05 -12.50 3.33
CA VAL A 361 -24.26 -13.32 4.27
C VAL A 361 -24.25 -14.79 3.85
N GLU A 362 -25.39 -15.34 3.47
CA GLU A 362 -25.49 -16.74 3.00
C GLU A 362 -24.71 -16.97 1.70
N SER A 363 -24.72 -16.00 0.78
CA SER A 363 -24.01 -16.12 -0.50
C SER A 363 -22.50 -15.97 -0.33
N LEU A 364 -22.04 -15.01 0.47
CA LEU A 364 -20.61 -14.85 0.81
C LEU A 364 -20.10 -16.07 1.60
N GLY A 365 -20.86 -16.55 2.58
CA GLY A 365 -20.53 -17.77 3.30
C GLY A 365 -20.43 -18.99 2.38
N GLY A 366 -21.34 -19.12 1.41
CA GLY A 366 -21.27 -20.17 0.38
C GLY A 366 -20.05 -20.03 -0.53
N ALA A 367 -19.67 -18.82 -0.89
CA ALA A 367 -18.51 -18.50 -1.75
C ALA A 367 -17.16 -18.83 -1.08
N LEU A 368 -17.10 -18.97 0.26
CA LEU A 368 -15.92 -19.49 0.97
C LEU A 368 -15.53 -20.91 0.56
N GLN A 369 -16.40 -21.65 -0.14
CA GLN A 369 -16.12 -23.00 -0.67
C GLN A 369 -15.72 -22.99 -2.15
N ASP A 370 -15.73 -21.82 -2.81
CA ASP A 370 -15.30 -21.65 -4.21
C ASP A 370 -13.75 -21.68 -4.33
N SER A 371 -13.18 -21.28 -5.48
CA SER A 371 -11.72 -21.14 -5.62
C SER A 371 -11.14 -20.26 -4.52
N ALA A 372 -9.85 -20.42 -4.19
CA ALA A 372 -9.18 -19.63 -3.15
C ALA A 372 -9.31 -18.14 -3.41
N ARG A 373 -9.24 -17.71 -4.67
CA ARG A 373 -9.42 -16.35 -5.13
C ARG A 373 -10.78 -15.77 -4.71
N VAL A 374 -11.87 -16.44 -5.08
CA VAL A 374 -13.24 -16.01 -4.73
C VAL A 374 -13.48 -16.08 -3.21
N ALA A 375 -12.94 -17.09 -2.55
CA ALA A 375 -13.03 -17.23 -1.10
C ALA A 375 -12.31 -16.09 -0.37
N SER A 376 -11.14 -15.68 -0.83
CA SER A 376 -10.37 -14.55 -0.27
C SER A 376 -11.14 -13.23 -0.38
N GLN A 377 -11.72 -12.92 -1.55
CA GLN A 377 -12.57 -11.74 -1.73
C GLN A 377 -13.86 -11.81 -0.89
N SER A 378 -14.37 -13.01 -0.68
CA SER A 378 -15.53 -13.20 0.22
C SER A 378 -15.15 -12.94 1.69
N CYS A 379 -13.93 -13.31 2.12
CA CYS A 379 -13.40 -12.94 3.43
C CYS A 379 -13.28 -11.42 3.58
N PHE A 380 -12.74 -10.72 2.56
CA PHE A 380 -12.69 -9.26 2.52
C PHE A 380 -14.09 -8.63 2.66
N ALA A 381 -15.08 -9.14 1.93
CA ALA A 381 -16.45 -8.66 2.04
C ALA A 381 -17.07 -8.89 3.42
N LEU A 382 -16.83 -10.04 4.04
CA LEU A 382 -17.30 -10.36 5.39
C LEU A 382 -16.59 -9.53 6.46
N HIS A 383 -15.29 -9.26 6.30
CA HIS A 383 -14.53 -8.35 7.14
C HIS A 383 -15.16 -6.95 7.16
N ASN A 384 -15.37 -6.35 5.98
CA ASN A 384 -15.95 -5.01 5.86
C ASN A 384 -17.41 -4.96 6.33
N LEU A 385 -18.18 -6.02 6.08
CA LEU A 385 -19.53 -6.13 6.62
C LEU A 385 -19.51 -6.13 8.16
N ALA A 386 -18.61 -6.90 8.78
CA ALA A 386 -18.47 -6.93 10.23
C ALA A 386 -18.02 -5.58 10.79
N GLN A 387 -17.09 -4.88 10.12
CA GLN A 387 -16.62 -3.55 10.49
C GLN A 387 -17.75 -2.51 10.48
N ALA A 388 -18.70 -2.62 9.58
CA ALA A 388 -19.85 -1.72 9.53
C ALA A 388 -20.69 -1.70 10.82
N PHE A 389 -20.55 -2.73 11.67
CA PHE A 389 -21.20 -2.82 12.98
C PHE A 389 -20.35 -2.24 14.13
N GLU A 390 -19.12 -1.79 13.89
CA GLU A 390 -18.21 -1.21 14.90
C GLU A 390 -18.85 -0.02 15.64
N ARG A 391 -19.64 0.79 14.93
CA ARG A 391 -20.33 1.95 15.50
C ARG A 391 -21.54 1.59 16.38
N ALA A 392 -21.91 0.32 16.43
CA ALA A 392 -22.97 -0.12 17.35
C ALA A 392 -22.41 -0.17 18.78
N PRO A 393 -23.11 0.36 19.80
CA PRO A 393 -22.67 0.24 21.18
C PRO A 393 -22.44 -1.24 21.52
N ARG A 394 -21.25 -1.59 22.04
CA ARG A 394 -20.92 -2.96 22.51
C ARG A 394 -21.91 -3.51 23.55
N SER A 395 -22.70 -2.62 24.14
CA SER A 395 -23.77 -2.93 25.10
C SER A 395 -25.06 -3.46 24.47
N ARG A 396 -25.14 -3.55 23.13
CA ARG A 396 -26.34 -4.15 22.50
C ARG A 396 -26.37 -5.63 22.80
N GLU A 397 -27.51 -6.06 23.30
CA GLU A 397 -27.74 -7.47 23.64
C GLU A 397 -27.65 -8.36 22.42
N THR A 398 -28.15 -7.89 21.27
CA THR A 398 -28.09 -8.56 19.96
C THR A 398 -27.89 -7.58 18.82
N ASN A 399 -27.40 -8.02 17.66
CA ASN A 399 -27.32 -7.25 16.42
C ASN A 399 -27.81 -8.09 15.22
N ALA A 400 -27.87 -7.45 14.04
CA ALA A 400 -28.37 -8.10 12.84
C ALA A 400 -27.50 -9.26 12.33
N LEU A 401 -26.22 -9.32 12.72
CA LEU A 401 -25.31 -10.43 12.41
C LEU A 401 -25.39 -11.59 13.41
N SER A 402 -25.96 -11.41 14.61
CA SER A 402 -26.04 -12.45 15.63
C SER A 402 -26.60 -13.78 15.10
N PRO A 403 -27.69 -13.83 14.28
CA PRO A 403 -28.21 -15.09 13.75
C PRO A 403 -27.22 -15.85 12.86
N PHE A 404 -26.29 -15.14 12.21
CA PHE A 404 -25.32 -15.70 11.25
C PHE A 404 -23.94 -15.88 11.87
N PHE A 405 -23.69 -15.38 13.07
CA PHE A 405 -22.36 -15.28 13.68
C PHE A 405 -21.69 -16.66 13.81
N ARG A 406 -22.35 -17.65 14.42
CA ARG A 406 -21.81 -19.00 14.57
C ARG A 406 -21.56 -19.69 13.23
N PRO A 407 -22.51 -19.72 12.28
CA PRO A 407 -22.29 -20.30 10.94
C PRO A 407 -21.11 -19.66 10.21
N LEU A 408 -21.00 -18.33 10.22
CA LEU A 408 -19.90 -17.61 9.58
C LEU A 408 -18.53 -17.96 10.17
N LEU A 409 -18.40 -17.92 11.50
CA LEU A 409 -17.15 -18.31 12.17
C LEU A 409 -16.75 -19.74 11.85
N THR A 410 -17.73 -20.67 11.82
CA THR A 410 -17.47 -22.07 11.45
C THR A 410 -16.93 -22.19 10.02
N GLN A 411 -17.54 -21.47 9.07
CA GLN A 411 -17.13 -21.48 7.66
C GLN A 411 -15.77 -20.81 7.45
N LEU A 412 -15.52 -19.66 8.10
CA LEU A 412 -14.22 -18.97 8.04
C LEU A 412 -13.10 -19.81 8.65
N LEU A 413 -13.32 -20.41 9.82
CA LEU A 413 -12.35 -21.31 10.43
C LEU A 413 -12.11 -22.57 9.57
N ALA A 414 -13.10 -23.05 8.83
CA ALA A 414 -12.91 -24.13 7.87
C ALA A 414 -12.10 -23.67 6.64
N ALA A 415 -12.30 -22.43 6.19
CA ALA A 415 -11.52 -21.84 5.08
C ALA A 415 -10.03 -21.74 5.41
N THR A 416 -9.63 -21.48 6.65
CA THR A 416 -8.22 -21.44 7.07
C THR A 416 -7.49 -22.79 6.98
N GLU A 417 -8.22 -23.91 6.89
CA GLU A 417 -7.70 -25.29 6.83
C GLU A 417 -7.82 -25.90 5.43
N ARG A 418 -8.22 -25.15 4.43
CA ARG A 418 -8.33 -25.62 3.03
C ARG A 418 -6.93 -26.00 2.51
N ARG A 419 -6.88 -26.87 1.50
CA ARG A 419 -5.61 -27.30 0.89
C ARG A 419 -4.94 -26.20 0.07
N ASP A 420 -5.74 -25.29 -0.48
CA ASP A 420 -5.34 -24.12 -1.28
C ASP A 420 -5.26 -22.82 -0.45
N TRP A 421 -5.04 -22.94 0.85
CA TRP A 421 -5.03 -21.81 1.78
C TRP A 421 -3.90 -20.80 1.52
N GLN A 422 -2.82 -21.23 0.85
CA GLN A 422 -1.71 -20.35 0.47
C GLN A 422 -2.09 -19.43 -0.70
N ASP A 423 -2.95 -19.95 -1.59
CA ASP A 423 -3.36 -19.20 -2.77
C ASP A 423 -4.16 -17.97 -2.33
N HIS A 424 -3.83 -16.81 -2.92
CA HIS A 424 -4.49 -15.53 -2.66
C HIS A 424 -4.54 -15.13 -1.17
N ASN A 425 -3.59 -15.56 -0.36
CA ASN A 425 -3.54 -15.29 1.08
C ASN A 425 -4.85 -15.65 1.83
N LEU A 426 -5.56 -16.69 1.38
CA LEU A 426 -6.89 -17.05 1.90
C LEU A 426 -6.88 -17.26 3.43
N ARG A 427 -5.85 -17.91 3.98
CA ARG A 427 -5.74 -18.14 5.43
C ARG A 427 -5.67 -16.83 6.20
N GLY A 428 -4.84 -15.89 5.75
CA GLY A 428 -4.70 -14.55 6.36
C GLY A 428 -6.03 -13.80 6.32
N GLN A 429 -6.64 -13.69 5.15
CA GLN A 429 -7.92 -13.01 4.95
C GLN A 429 -9.05 -13.63 5.79
N ALA A 430 -9.08 -14.96 5.91
CA ALA A 430 -10.08 -15.63 6.73
C ALA A 430 -9.91 -15.36 8.23
N TYR A 431 -8.67 -15.34 8.75
CA TYR A 431 -8.43 -14.96 10.14
C TYR A 431 -8.69 -13.47 10.41
N GLU A 432 -8.42 -12.58 9.47
CA GLU A 432 -8.79 -11.16 9.58
C GLU A 432 -10.31 -10.98 9.66
N ALA A 433 -11.06 -11.70 8.83
CA ALA A 433 -12.53 -11.69 8.91
C ALA A 433 -13.05 -12.26 10.25
N VAL A 434 -12.41 -13.31 10.77
CA VAL A 434 -12.69 -13.86 12.12
C VAL A 434 -12.43 -12.81 13.18
N ASN A 435 -11.29 -12.12 13.14
CA ASN A 435 -10.95 -11.07 14.08
C ASN A 435 -11.98 -9.94 14.09
N MET A 436 -12.36 -9.46 12.91
CA MET A 436 -13.34 -8.38 12.77
C MET A 436 -14.73 -8.76 13.27
N LEU A 437 -15.19 -10.00 12.97
CA LEU A 437 -16.45 -10.52 13.51
C LEU A 437 -16.42 -10.59 15.03
N ILE A 438 -15.33 -11.10 15.62
CA ILE A 438 -15.18 -11.19 17.08
C ILE A 438 -15.11 -9.81 17.71
N GLN A 439 -14.37 -8.89 17.12
CA GLN A 439 -14.24 -7.52 17.63
C GLN A 439 -15.60 -6.81 17.74
N ASN A 440 -16.49 -7.04 16.77
CA ASN A 440 -17.77 -6.35 16.64
C ASN A 440 -18.99 -7.22 17.02
N HIS A 441 -18.78 -8.29 17.78
CA HIS A 441 -19.84 -9.18 18.22
C HIS A 441 -20.81 -8.50 19.19
N ALA A 442 -22.08 -8.89 19.17
CA ALA A 442 -23.06 -8.50 20.18
C ALA A 442 -22.94 -9.41 21.42
N HIS A 443 -23.47 -8.93 22.56
CA HIS A 443 -23.31 -9.61 23.85
C HIS A 443 -23.84 -11.06 23.86
N ASP A 444 -24.93 -11.36 23.13
CA ASP A 444 -25.51 -12.70 22.99
C ASP A 444 -24.57 -13.72 22.32
N MET A 445 -23.54 -13.24 21.59
CA MET A 445 -22.57 -14.09 20.89
C MET A 445 -21.29 -14.38 21.69
N ARG A 446 -21.14 -13.81 22.89
CA ARG A 446 -19.98 -14.03 23.78
C ARG A 446 -19.68 -15.52 24.05
N PRO A 447 -20.66 -16.40 24.30
CA PRO A 447 -20.40 -17.84 24.44
C PRO A 447 -19.76 -18.47 23.18
N VAL A 448 -20.18 -18.01 21.99
CA VAL A 448 -19.61 -18.50 20.72
C VAL A 448 -18.15 -18.06 20.56
N VAL A 449 -17.82 -16.83 20.99
CA VAL A 449 -16.44 -16.33 20.98
C VAL A 449 -15.54 -17.19 21.89
N LEU A 450 -16.04 -17.60 23.07
CA LEU A 450 -15.29 -18.48 23.98
C LEU A 450 -15.10 -19.90 23.41
N GLU A 451 -16.05 -20.40 22.60
CA GLU A 451 -15.85 -21.67 21.87
C GLU A 451 -14.73 -21.51 20.81
N VAL A 452 -14.67 -20.38 20.10
CA VAL A 452 -13.57 -20.09 19.17
C VAL A 452 -12.23 -20.07 19.89
N MET A 453 -12.15 -19.52 21.11
CA MET A 453 -10.91 -19.55 21.91
C MET A 453 -10.41 -20.99 22.11
N GLN A 454 -11.31 -21.94 22.43
CA GLN A 454 -10.92 -23.34 22.58
C GLN A 454 -10.32 -23.92 21.29
N VAL A 455 -10.93 -23.60 20.13
CA VAL A 455 -10.41 -24.04 18.83
C VAL A 455 -9.03 -23.45 18.56
N VAL A 456 -8.84 -22.15 18.83
CA VAL A 456 -7.57 -21.45 18.64
C VAL A 456 -6.48 -22.03 19.53
N LEU A 457 -6.76 -22.29 20.81
CA LEU A 457 -5.83 -22.91 21.75
C LEU A 457 -5.42 -24.31 21.28
N GLN A 458 -6.36 -25.12 20.83
CA GLN A 458 -6.09 -26.47 20.30
C GLN A 458 -5.19 -26.39 19.04
N ARG A 459 -5.49 -25.47 18.13
CA ARG A 459 -4.68 -25.25 16.91
C ARG A 459 -3.28 -24.79 17.26
N LEU A 460 -3.13 -23.80 18.14
CA LEU A 460 -1.81 -23.31 18.54
C LEU A 460 -0.99 -24.43 19.21
N HIS A 461 -1.62 -25.20 20.10
CA HIS A 461 -0.96 -26.36 20.72
C HIS A 461 -0.49 -27.39 19.66
N SER A 462 -1.30 -27.66 18.64
CA SER A 462 -0.96 -28.60 17.58
C SER A 462 0.26 -28.17 16.76
N THR A 463 0.50 -26.85 16.61
CA THR A 463 1.67 -26.33 15.86
C THR A 463 3.00 -26.77 16.47
N PHE A 464 3.06 -26.99 17.78
CA PHE A 464 4.29 -27.45 18.45
C PHE A 464 4.57 -28.93 18.22
N SER A 465 3.56 -29.71 17.85
CA SER A 465 3.67 -31.15 17.58
C SER A 465 3.87 -31.45 16.09
N THR A 466 3.72 -30.47 15.22
CA THR A 466 3.85 -30.63 13.76
C THR A 466 5.31 -30.90 13.39
N VAL A 467 5.55 -31.96 12.63
CA VAL A 467 6.87 -32.29 12.11
C VAL A 467 7.24 -31.28 11.02
N VAL A 468 8.33 -30.58 11.22
CA VAL A 468 8.88 -29.61 10.26
C VAL A 468 10.01 -30.29 9.50
N VAL A 469 9.88 -30.38 8.18
CA VAL A 469 10.86 -31.06 7.31
C VAL A 469 11.68 -30.04 6.50
N SER A 470 11.07 -28.92 6.14
CA SER A 470 11.69 -27.86 5.33
C SER A 470 11.75 -26.52 6.07
N GLN A 471 12.47 -25.57 5.49
CA GLN A 471 12.46 -24.18 5.98
C GLN A 471 11.09 -23.53 5.73
N ASP A 472 10.45 -23.88 4.61
CA ASP A 472 9.12 -23.36 4.26
C ASP A 472 8.05 -23.86 5.28
N ASP A 473 8.06 -25.16 5.65
CA ASP A 473 7.17 -25.67 6.70
C ASP A 473 7.37 -24.93 8.04
N LYS A 474 8.63 -24.53 8.32
CA LYS A 474 8.95 -23.80 9.53
C LYS A 474 8.36 -22.38 9.49
N GLU A 475 8.49 -21.72 8.36
CA GLU A 475 7.93 -20.39 8.15
C GLU A 475 6.41 -20.41 8.21
N GLU A 476 5.76 -21.34 7.52
CA GLU A 476 4.31 -21.53 7.58
C GLU A 476 3.80 -21.75 9.02
N ARG A 477 4.53 -22.54 9.80
CA ARG A 477 4.19 -22.76 11.22
C ARG A 477 4.23 -21.45 12.00
N TYR A 478 5.24 -20.62 11.78
CA TYR A 478 5.37 -19.34 12.49
C TYR A 478 4.30 -18.34 12.06
N GLN A 479 3.98 -18.29 10.77
CA GLN A 479 2.88 -17.47 10.26
C GLN A 479 1.55 -17.90 10.88
N LEU A 480 1.28 -19.21 10.96
CA LEU A 480 0.07 -19.71 11.62
C LEU A 480 0.06 -19.37 13.13
N GLN A 481 1.19 -19.50 13.83
CA GLN A 481 1.30 -19.11 15.24
C GLN A 481 1.01 -17.62 15.43
N SER A 482 1.52 -16.75 14.54
CA SER A 482 1.23 -15.32 14.53
C SER A 482 -0.26 -15.05 14.41
N LEU A 483 -0.93 -15.60 13.39
CA LEU A 483 -2.36 -15.45 13.16
C LEU A 483 -3.20 -15.91 14.37
N LEU A 484 -2.84 -17.05 14.97
CA LEU A 484 -3.54 -17.58 16.14
C LEU A 484 -3.32 -16.70 17.40
N CYS A 485 -2.12 -16.13 17.58
CA CYS A 485 -1.85 -15.17 18.66
C CYS A 485 -2.67 -13.88 18.49
N SER A 486 -2.79 -13.39 17.25
CA SER A 486 -3.63 -12.24 16.92
C SER A 486 -5.10 -12.49 17.27
N VAL A 487 -5.65 -13.66 16.89
CA VAL A 487 -7.03 -14.03 17.27
C VAL A 487 -7.19 -14.11 18.79
N MET A 488 -6.23 -14.67 19.53
CA MET A 488 -6.28 -14.73 20.99
C MET A 488 -6.29 -13.34 21.62
N GLN A 489 -5.49 -12.42 21.10
CA GLN A 489 -5.50 -11.02 21.53
C GLN A 489 -6.89 -10.38 21.37
N VAL A 490 -7.49 -10.54 20.18
CA VAL A 490 -8.82 -10.00 19.85
C VAL A 490 -9.88 -10.61 20.76
N ILE A 491 -9.90 -11.93 20.92
CA ILE A 491 -10.85 -12.61 21.83
C ILE A 491 -10.70 -12.08 23.26
N THR A 492 -9.47 -11.99 23.77
CA THR A 492 -9.20 -11.51 25.15
C THR A 492 -9.83 -10.15 25.39
N ARG A 493 -9.63 -9.21 24.47
CA ARG A 493 -10.23 -7.87 24.54
C ARG A 493 -11.76 -7.86 24.37
N ALA A 494 -12.29 -8.84 23.63
CA ALA A 494 -13.72 -8.91 23.32
C ALA A 494 -14.56 -9.51 24.46
N VAL A 495 -14.03 -10.53 25.16
CA VAL A 495 -14.76 -11.22 26.23
C VAL A 495 -14.42 -10.71 27.64
N ASP A 496 -13.42 -9.80 27.75
CA ASP A 496 -13.03 -9.21 29.04
C ASP A 496 -12.73 -10.30 30.11
N LYS A 497 -13.15 -10.11 31.35
CA LYS A 497 -12.85 -11.02 32.48
C LYS A 497 -13.32 -12.48 32.28
N ASP A 498 -14.21 -12.75 31.36
CA ASP A 498 -14.63 -14.14 31.05
C ASP A 498 -13.46 -15.00 30.47
N ILE A 499 -12.32 -14.37 30.12
CA ILE A 499 -11.10 -15.06 29.69
C ILE A 499 -10.34 -15.74 30.87
N GLU A 500 -10.53 -15.29 32.12
CA GLU A 500 -9.74 -15.73 33.27
C GLU A 500 -9.56 -17.27 33.37
N PRO A 501 -10.59 -18.12 33.16
CA PRO A 501 -10.43 -19.56 33.21
C PRO A 501 -9.45 -20.15 32.20
N PHE A 502 -9.15 -19.44 31.12
CA PHE A 502 -8.28 -19.89 30.04
C PHE A 502 -6.84 -19.34 30.18
N CYS A 503 -6.61 -18.34 31.03
CA CYS A 503 -5.35 -17.60 31.09
C CYS A 503 -4.13 -18.47 31.36
N ASP A 504 -4.21 -19.47 32.25
CA ASP A 504 -3.09 -20.35 32.56
C ASP A 504 -2.63 -21.12 31.28
N HIS A 505 -3.59 -21.61 30.50
CA HIS A 505 -3.29 -22.32 29.26
C HIS A 505 -2.79 -21.37 28.16
N ILE A 506 -3.42 -20.20 28.01
CA ILE A 506 -3.05 -19.19 27.01
C ILE A 506 -1.61 -18.74 27.25
N VAL A 507 -1.29 -18.31 28.49
CA VAL A 507 0.04 -17.81 28.83
C VAL A 507 1.10 -18.89 28.62
N ALA A 508 0.84 -20.13 29.02
CA ALA A 508 1.79 -21.22 28.78
C ALA A 508 2.10 -21.45 27.29
N LEU A 509 1.12 -21.35 26.40
CA LEU A 509 1.32 -21.48 24.96
C LEU A 509 2.05 -20.26 24.37
N LEU A 510 1.71 -19.03 24.81
CA LEU A 510 2.38 -17.81 24.35
C LEU A 510 3.85 -17.79 24.75
N LEU A 511 4.20 -18.26 25.95
CA LEU A 511 5.59 -18.39 26.38
C LEU A 511 6.34 -19.43 25.53
N GLN A 512 5.68 -20.51 25.08
CA GLN A 512 6.28 -21.45 24.13
C GLN A 512 6.50 -20.82 22.74
N VAL A 513 5.60 -19.94 22.28
CA VAL A 513 5.80 -19.15 21.04
C VAL A 513 7.03 -18.26 21.18
N LEU A 514 7.14 -17.50 22.28
CA LEU A 514 8.29 -16.61 22.53
C LEU A 514 9.62 -17.39 22.60
N ASN A 515 9.60 -18.63 23.08
CA ASN A 515 10.79 -19.47 23.16
C ASN A 515 11.29 -19.93 21.78
N ASN A 516 10.47 -19.86 20.72
CA ASN A 516 10.88 -20.16 19.34
C ASN A 516 11.71 -19.03 18.70
N GLU A 517 11.72 -17.84 19.27
CA GLU A 517 12.52 -16.67 18.86
C GLU A 517 12.26 -16.21 17.41
N HIS A 518 11.09 -16.47 16.87
CA HIS A 518 10.72 -15.99 15.53
C HIS A 518 10.04 -14.63 15.61
N ALA A 519 10.51 -13.65 14.81
CA ALA A 519 10.10 -12.25 14.91
C ALA A 519 8.58 -12.06 14.86
N ILE A 520 7.92 -12.48 13.77
CA ILE A 520 6.48 -12.24 13.54
C ILE A 520 5.63 -12.92 14.62
N ALA A 521 5.91 -14.17 14.97
CA ALA A 521 5.16 -14.88 16.00
C ALA A 521 5.40 -14.29 17.41
N SER A 522 6.61 -13.79 17.68
CA SER A 522 6.95 -13.16 18.96
C SER A 522 6.26 -11.80 19.13
N GLU A 523 6.16 -11.00 18.08
CA GLU A 523 5.43 -9.73 18.09
C GLU A 523 3.99 -9.94 18.54
N GLU A 524 3.25 -10.83 17.88
CA GLU A 524 1.84 -11.11 18.20
C GLU A 524 1.68 -11.76 19.58
N ALA A 525 2.64 -12.60 20.01
CA ALA A 525 2.61 -13.19 21.34
C ALA A 525 2.79 -12.12 22.44
N PHE A 526 3.66 -11.14 22.27
CA PHE A 526 3.78 -10.00 23.18
C PHE A 526 2.48 -9.20 23.26
N MET A 527 1.89 -8.87 22.11
CA MET A 527 0.62 -8.13 22.07
C MET A 527 -0.52 -8.89 22.76
N ALA A 528 -0.59 -10.21 22.58
CA ALA A 528 -1.57 -11.06 23.25
C ALA A 528 -1.35 -11.10 24.79
N LEU A 529 -0.09 -11.19 25.25
CA LEU A 529 0.26 -11.14 26.67
C LEU A 529 -0.09 -9.77 27.30
N GLY A 530 0.15 -8.68 26.58
CA GLY A 530 -0.25 -7.33 27.00
C GLY A 530 -1.78 -7.21 27.15
N ALA A 531 -2.55 -7.76 26.22
CA ALA A 531 -4.00 -7.80 26.29
C ALA A 531 -4.49 -8.60 27.50
N ILE A 532 -3.89 -9.76 27.79
CA ILE A 532 -4.21 -10.57 28.97
C ILE A 532 -3.90 -9.79 30.25
N ALA A 533 -2.71 -9.20 30.35
CA ALA A 533 -2.31 -8.41 31.50
C ALA A 533 -3.32 -7.27 31.78
N SER A 534 -3.69 -6.52 30.75
CA SER A 534 -4.66 -5.44 30.85
C SER A 534 -6.06 -5.93 31.26
N THR A 535 -6.45 -7.15 30.90
CA THR A 535 -7.78 -7.70 31.19
C THR A 535 -7.88 -8.26 32.61
N ILE A 536 -6.89 -9.07 33.05
CA ILE A 536 -6.92 -9.70 34.38
C ILE A 536 -6.23 -8.89 35.47
N GLU A 537 -5.65 -7.74 35.07
CA GLU A 537 -5.06 -6.76 35.98
C GLU A 537 -4.04 -7.42 36.93
N GLN A 538 -4.14 -7.15 38.24
CA GLN A 538 -3.20 -7.65 39.26
C GLN A 538 -3.09 -9.17 39.34
N ALA A 539 -4.06 -9.93 38.79
CA ALA A 539 -3.96 -11.39 38.71
C ALA A 539 -2.86 -11.88 37.75
N PHE A 540 -2.35 -11.01 36.89
CA PHE A 540 -1.23 -11.32 35.99
C PHE A 540 0.10 -11.51 36.76
N ASP A 541 0.22 -11.01 37.98
CA ASP A 541 1.44 -11.10 38.82
C ASP A 541 1.99 -12.54 38.93
N LYS A 542 1.12 -13.55 38.94
CA LYS A 542 1.50 -14.97 39.02
C LYS A 542 2.32 -15.46 37.85
N TYR A 543 2.24 -14.80 36.67
CA TYR A 543 2.95 -15.18 35.47
C TYR A 543 4.30 -14.42 35.30
N MET A 544 4.52 -13.37 36.07
CA MET A 544 5.70 -12.52 35.94
C MET A 544 7.02 -13.27 36.08
N GLY A 545 7.08 -14.29 36.94
CA GLY A 545 8.28 -15.08 37.13
C GLY A 545 8.76 -15.77 35.85
N ASP A 546 7.85 -16.31 35.08
CA ASP A 546 8.14 -17.03 33.81
C ASP A 546 8.18 -16.07 32.61
N PHE A 547 7.41 -15.00 32.62
CA PHE A 547 7.32 -14.05 31.50
C PHE A 547 8.45 -13.03 31.48
N PHE A 548 8.91 -12.53 32.62
CA PHE A 548 9.84 -11.42 32.72
C PHE A 548 11.16 -11.62 31.94
N PRO A 549 11.80 -12.81 31.92
CA PRO A 549 12.98 -13.04 31.10
C PRO A 549 12.75 -12.80 29.60
N PHE A 550 11.58 -13.19 29.08
CA PHE A 550 11.20 -12.95 27.68
C PHE A 550 10.96 -11.47 27.41
N LEU A 551 10.31 -10.77 28.34
CA LEU A 551 10.09 -9.32 28.23
C LEU A 551 11.42 -8.57 28.09
N ILE A 552 12.41 -8.85 28.96
CA ILE A 552 13.73 -8.21 28.91
C ILE A 552 14.46 -8.56 27.61
N LYS A 553 14.31 -9.80 27.12
CA LYS A 553 14.88 -10.21 25.84
C LYS A 553 14.24 -9.46 24.66
N GLY A 554 12.92 -9.28 24.69
CA GLY A 554 12.18 -8.52 23.67
C GLY A 554 12.58 -7.05 23.66
N LEU A 555 12.66 -6.39 24.81
CA LEU A 555 13.12 -5.00 24.94
C LEU A 555 14.52 -4.77 24.35
N ARG A 556 15.40 -5.76 24.37
CA ARG A 556 16.76 -5.69 23.80
C ARG A 556 16.87 -6.25 22.40
N ASN A 557 15.76 -6.54 21.73
CA ASN A 557 15.80 -7.08 20.37
C ASN A 557 15.91 -5.96 19.33
N TYR A 558 17.13 -5.46 19.13
CA TYR A 558 17.40 -4.40 18.16
C TYR A 558 17.45 -4.89 16.69
N ALA A 559 17.56 -6.20 16.49
CA ALA A 559 17.54 -6.80 15.16
C ALA A 559 16.13 -6.75 14.53
N ASP A 560 15.11 -7.00 15.36
CA ASP A 560 13.70 -7.00 14.96
C ASP A 560 12.95 -5.90 15.71
N TRP A 561 12.90 -4.70 15.12
CA TRP A 561 12.33 -3.53 15.77
C TRP A 561 10.84 -3.67 16.10
N GLN A 562 10.09 -4.48 15.35
CA GLN A 562 8.68 -4.77 15.62
C GLN A 562 8.53 -5.53 16.94
N VAL A 563 9.36 -6.56 17.16
CA VAL A 563 9.38 -7.32 18.43
C VAL A 563 9.76 -6.40 19.60
N CYS A 564 10.77 -5.52 19.38
CA CYS A 564 11.15 -4.53 20.39
C CYS A 564 9.96 -3.60 20.72
N SER A 565 9.30 -3.05 19.71
CA SER A 565 8.14 -2.18 19.87
C SER A 565 6.98 -2.85 20.60
N ALA A 566 6.64 -4.09 20.19
CA ALA A 566 5.58 -4.87 20.85
C ALA A 566 5.93 -5.18 22.32
N SER A 567 7.20 -5.50 22.61
CA SER A 567 7.64 -5.74 23.99
C SER A 567 7.59 -4.47 24.86
N VAL A 568 7.92 -3.30 24.28
CA VAL A 568 7.77 -1.99 24.97
C VAL A 568 6.31 -1.71 25.29
N GLY A 569 5.42 -1.92 24.30
CA GLY A 569 3.97 -1.79 24.52
C GLY A 569 3.45 -2.72 25.62
N THR A 570 3.86 -3.99 25.57
CA THR A 570 3.52 -4.99 26.59
C THR A 570 4.07 -4.62 27.97
N ALA A 571 5.28 -4.05 28.06
CA ALA A 571 5.83 -3.56 29.32
C ALA A 571 4.93 -2.45 29.92
N GLY A 572 4.45 -1.53 29.10
CA GLY A 572 3.49 -0.51 29.51
C GLY A 572 2.17 -1.11 30.03
N ASP A 573 1.59 -2.06 29.26
CA ASP A 573 0.37 -2.76 29.64
C ASP A 573 0.51 -3.48 31.00
N VAL A 574 1.62 -4.21 31.18
CA VAL A 574 1.91 -4.93 32.41
C VAL A 574 2.13 -3.98 33.61
N CYS A 575 2.82 -2.85 33.39
CA CYS A 575 2.99 -1.83 34.40
C CYS A 575 1.64 -1.27 34.86
N ARG A 576 0.76 -0.90 33.93
CA ARG A 576 -0.59 -0.43 34.25
C ARG A 576 -1.43 -1.48 34.99
N ALA A 577 -1.34 -2.73 34.55
CA ALA A 577 -2.09 -3.85 35.11
C ALA A 577 -1.69 -4.19 36.55
N LEU A 578 -0.40 -4.23 36.83
CA LEU A 578 0.14 -4.65 38.14
C LEU A 578 0.23 -3.52 39.13
N GLU A 579 0.19 -2.27 38.69
CA GLU A 579 0.35 -1.10 39.57
C GLU A 579 1.61 -1.22 40.48
N SER A 580 1.48 -1.05 41.79
CA SER A 580 2.62 -1.13 42.71
C SER A 580 3.31 -2.51 42.77
N ARG A 581 2.66 -3.58 42.30
CA ARG A 581 3.26 -4.93 42.26
C ARG A 581 4.37 -5.07 41.22
N ILE A 582 4.45 -4.15 40.24
CA ILE A 582 5.55 -4.13 39.25
C ILE A 582 6.89 -3.69 39.88
N LEU A 583 6.91 -3.08 41.06
CA LEU A 583 8.11 -2.52 41.68
C LEU A 583 9.36 -3.43 41.66
N PRO A 584 9.25 -4.76 41.92
CA PRO A 584 10.40 -5.66 41.88
C PRO A 584 11.09 -5.74 40.49
N TYR A 585 10.37 -5.41 39.43
CA TYR A 585 10.79 -5.52 38.03
C TYR A 585 11.17 -4.18 37.40
N CYS A 586 10.74 -3.06 38.00
CA CYS A 586 10.87 -1.72 37.43
C CYS A 586 12.32 -1.31 37.15
N ASP A 587 13.26 -1.62 38.03
CA ASP A 587 14.67 -1.18 37.86
C ASP A 587 15.26 -1.74 36.57
N GLU A 588 14.96 -2.99 36.24
CA GLU A 588 15.45 -3.65 35.03
C GLU A 588 14.72 -3.12 33.78
N ILE A 589 13.39 -2.96 33.84
CA ILE A 589 12.61 -2.41 32.73
C ILE A 589 13.10 -1.00 32.41
N VAL A 590 13.20 -0.11 33.39
CA VAL A 590 13.64 1.27 33.19
C VAL A 590 15.06 1.32 32.64
N ARG A 591 15.95 0.43 33.10
CA ARG A 591 17.31 0.33 32.56
C ARG A 591 17.30 -0.01 31.07
N CYS A 592 16.52 -1.02 30.66
CA CYS A 592 16.40 -1.38 29.23
C CYS A 592 15.85 -0.21 28.41
N LEU A 593 14.78 0.44 28.87
CA LEU A 593 14.20 1.58 28.15
C LEU A 593 15.17 2.77 28.00
N LEU A 594 16.02 3.02 29.02
CA LEU A 594 17.07 4.04 28.92
C LEU A 594 18.19 3.63 27.97
N GLU A 595 18.58 2.33 27.97
CA GLU A 595 19.54 1.76 27.01
C GLU A 595 18.98 1.89 25.58
N ASP A 596 17.70 1.62 25.37
CA ASP A 596 17.02 1.72 24.09
C ASP A 596 17.08 3.15 23.51
N LEU A 597 16.76 4.17 24.30
CA LEU A 597 16.80 5.56 23.85
C LEU A 597 18.22 6.03 23.47
N GLN A 598 19.24 5.47 24.13
CA GLN A 598 20.65 5.80 23.88
C GLN A 598 21.26 5.00 22.74
N ASN A 599 20.61 3.91 22.33
CA ASN A 599 21.14 3.02 21.29
C ASN A 599 20.98 3.66 19.89
N PRO A 600 22.10 3.91 19.16
CA PRO A 600 22.04 4.47 17.82
C PRO A 600 21.48 3.49 16.77
N THR A 601 21.47 2.18 17.06
CA THR A 601 20.94 1.15 16.14
C THR A 601 19.44 0.93 16.33
N LEU A 602 18.80 1.49 17.38
CA LEU A 602 17.38 1.37 17.58
C LEU A 602 16.60 2.11 16.48
N ASN A 603 15.63 1.43 15.88
CA ASN A 603 14.75 2.03 14.89
C ASN A 603 14.01 3.24 15.49
N ARG A 604 13.97 4.36 14.76
CA ARG A 604 13.33 5.60 15.21
C ARG A 604 11.85 5.42 15.58
N GLN A 605 11.16 4.49 14.94
CA GLN A 605 9.74 4.19 15.20
C GLN A 605 9.46 3.61 16.60
N VAL A 606 10.45 3.00 17.26
CA VAL A 606 10.31 2.46 18.61
C VAL A 606 10.40 3.55 19.69
N LYS A 607 11.14 4.64 19.43
CA LYS A 607 11.39 5.69 20.43
C LYS A 607 10.13 6.32 21.05
N PRO A 608 9.08 6.65 20.27
CA PRO A 608 7.84 7.17 20.85
C PRO A 608 7.17 6.19 21.84
N ALA A 609 7.17 4.90 21.53
CA ALA A 609 6.62 3.87 22.40
C ALA A 609 7.40 3.77 23.71
N VAL A 610 8.75 3.85 23.67
CA VAL A 610 9.61 3.87 24.85
C VAL A 610 9.31 5.08 25.74
N LEU A 611 9.14 6.27 25.14
CA LEU A 611 8.78 7.47 25.89
C LEU A 611 7.39 7.35 26.56
N SER A 612 6.41 6.77 25.86
CA SER A 612 5.08 6.50 26.40
C SER A 612 5.14 5.54 27.59
N CYS A 613 5.97 4.48 27.49
CA CYS A 613 6.11 3.47 28.56
C CYS A 613 6.63 4.07 29.87
N PHE A 614 7.49 5.10 29.85
CA PHE A 614 7.87 5.83 31.08
C PHE A 614 6.67 6.48 31.76
N GLY A 615 5.70 6.99 31.00
CA GLY A 615 4.45 7.52 31.53
C GLY A 615 3.64 6.43 32.24
N ASP A 616 3.52 5.26 31.63
CA ASP A 616 2.82 4.10 32.19
C ASP A 616 3.47 3.63 33.51
N ILE A 617 4.81 3.54 33.54
CA ILE A 617 5.55 3.21 34.76
C ILE A 617 5.33 4.27 35.86
N ALA A 618 5.38 5.55 35.49
CA ALA A 618 5.17 6.64 36.46
C ALA A 618 3.78 6.58 37.09
N LEU A 619 2.75 6.31 36.31
CA LEU A 619 1.38 6.12 36.80
C LEU A 619 1.28 4.89 37.72
N ALA A 620 1.90 3.77 37.32
CA ALA A 620 1.83 2.52 38.07
C ALA A 620 2.51 2.60 39.45
N VAL A 621 3.71 3.18 39.52
CA VAL A 621 4.50 3.20 40.77
C VAL A 621 4.42 4.50 41.57
N SER A 622 3.72 5.51 41.02
CA SER A 622 3.45 6.80 41.67
C SER A 622 4.71 7.44 42.30
N GLY A 623 4.71 7.73 43.63
CA GLY A 623 5.85 8.34 44.32
C GLY A 623 7.18 7.58 44.22
N ASN A 624 7.16 6.29 43.92
CA ASN A 624 8.39 5.50 43.73
C ASN A 624 9.09 5.82 42.39
N PHE A 625 8.44 6.52 41.46
CA PHE A 625 9.04 6.97 40.20
C PHE A 625 10.12 8.06 40.38
N VAL A 626 10.12 8.75 41.54
CA VAL A 626 11.06 9.86 41.81
C VAL A 626 12.51 9.48 41.56
N LYS A 627 12.91 8.23 41.82
CA LYS A 627 14.29 7.76 41.56
C LYS A 627 14.66 7.72 40.07
N TYR A 628 13.71 7.58 39.17
CA TYR A 628 13.92 7.54 37.71
C TYR A 628 13.74 8.90 37.04
N LEU A 629 13.06 9.83 37.72
CA LEU A 629 12.66 11.13 37.17
C LEU A 629 13.82 11.94 36.55
N PRO A 630 15.01 12.04 37.21
CA PRO A 630 16.12 12.81 36.61
C PRO A 630 16.56 12.27 35.26
N SER A 631 16.73 10.95 35.13
CA SER A 631 17.16 10.32 33.87
C SER A 631 16.08 10.41 32.79
N THR A 632 14.81 10.24 33.17
CA THR A 632 13.68 10.36 32.25
C THR A 632 13.53 11.79 31.70
N LEU A 633 13.63 12.82 32.57
CA LEU A 633 13.57 14.23 32.15
C LEU A 633 14.72 14.57 31.21
N GLN A 634 15.94 14.13 31.50
CA GLN A 634 17.09 14.33 30.62
C GLN A 634 16.84 13.75 29.22
N MET A 635 16.25 12.55 29.12
CA MET A 635 15.92 11.92 27.82
C MET A 635 14.83 12.68 27.08
N LEU A 636 13.80 13.15 27.78
CA LEU A 636 12.72 13.95 27.19
C LEU A 636 13.25 15.31 26.67
N GLU A 637 14.14 15.97 27.40
CA GLU A 637 14.80 17.20 26.97
C GLU A 637 15.64 16.99 25.69
N GLN A 638 16.38 15.87 25.65
CA GLN A 638 17.16 15.50 24.45
C GLN A 638 16.25 15.21 23.26
N ALA A 639 15.16 14.47 23.46
CA ALA A 639 14.19 14.18 22.40
C ALA A 639 13.51 15.46 21.88
N ALA A 640 13.15 16.39 22.77
CA ALA A 640 12.56 17.68 22.39
C ALA A 640 13.55 18.62 21.65
N ALA A 641 14.84 18.47 21.92
CA ALA A 641 15.89 19.25 21.24
C ALA A 641 16.28 18.71 19.86
N MET A 642 15.89 17.47 19.51
CA MET A 642 16.13 16.92 18.18
C MET A 642 15.23 17.66 17.17
N LYS A 643 15.87 18.41 16.26
CA LYS A 643 15.16 18.94 15.08
C LYS A 643 14.71 17.76 14.23
N ILE A 644 13.44 17.77 13.87
CA ILE A 644 12.91 16.89 12.81
C ILE A 644 13.62 17.33 11.52
N SER A 645 14.63 16.56 11.13
CA SER A 645 15.32 16.73 9.84
C SER A 645 14.63 15.84 8.81
#